data_ed07c2f3e1778078af21e4ac6752cac2
#
_entry.id   ed07c2f3e1778078af21e4ac6752cac2
#
_cell.length_a   1.000
_cell.length_b   1.000
_cell.length_c   1.000
_cell.angle_alpha   90.00
_cell.angle_beta   90.00
_cell.angle_gamma   90.00
#
_symmetry.space_group_name_H-M   'P 1'
#
loop_
_entity.id
_entity.type
_entity.pdbx_description
1 polymer ?
#
loop_
_entity_poly.entity_id
_entity_poly.type
_entity_poly.pdbx_seq_one_letter_code
_entity_poly.pdbx_strand_id
1 'polypeptide(L)'
;MLTAQPRTSPRADISATAVRQLTDFSGAGNNGRLSRRGTQIPGFRSRVIRNRGSVRAVISSGDNKTVESANVVETSKDNKGSLVSSSTTRGIDVRAVITIRKKMKEKLTDKIEDQWESFINGIGQGILLQLISEEIDPVTKSGKSVESYVRGWLPKPSNSSYIVEYSANFTVPYDFGCPGAIIITNFHGKEFYLLEIVIHGFDESPFFFLANTWIHSRNDNPESRIIFKNQAYLPSQTPPGLKDLRREDLLSIRGNGKGERKLHDRIYDYAPYNDLGRPDKSEDLVRPVLAGEEWPYPRRCRTGRPPTKSDPFSESRIEKPHPVYVPRDETFEEIKQNTFSAGRLKALLHNLIPSIAATLSSSDISFTCFSDIDKMYNDGVVLKNDEQEVVENQLLPSMVKQILTVGERLLKYEVPAIIKKDRFAWIRDNEFGRQTLAGVNPVNIELLKEFPIRSKLDPTIYGPPESAITKEMIEEELSGMSVEEAIKNKRLFILDYHDMLLPFIKKMNSLPGRKAYASRTIFFYSRAGNLRPIAIELSLPPTSSSPRNKRVFTLGHDATTHWIWKQAKAHVCSNDAGIHQLVNHWLRTHACMEPYIIATHRQLSSMHPIYKLLHPHMRYTLEINALARQSLINGGGIIEACFSPGKYAMELSSAAYKSMWRFDMEALPADLIRRGMAVEDPSMPCGVKLVIEDYPYAADGLLIWSAIKEWVESYVEHYYAYDSNSIRSDVELQAWWSEIKNKGHFDKRNEHWWPELNTKEDLSGILTIMIWIASGQHAAINFGQYPFGGYVPNRPTLMRKLIPREDGPEYEKFLLNPQHTFLSSLPTQLQATKVMAVQDTLSTHSADEEYLGQVHHLHRHWIHDHEILKLFEKFSSKLEEIEETINGRNKDIRLKNRSGAGVPPYELLVRSSGPGVTGRGIPNSISI
;
A
#
# COMPACT_ATOMS: atom_id res chain seq x y z
N MET A 1 38.87 51.44 -11.96
CA MET A 1 39.92 50.39 -11.86
C MET A 1 39.84 49.84 -10.48
N LEU A 2 39.18 48.70 -10.31
CA LEU A 2 39.29 47.76 -9.18
C LEU A 2 38.76 46.45 -9.67
N THR A 3 39.65 45.52 -9.89
CA THR A 3 39.44 44.14 -10.37
C THR A 3 38.79 43.31 -9.27
N ALA A 4 37.63 42.77 -9.52
CA ALA A 4 37.00 41.74 -8.70
C ALA A 4 37.35 40.36 -9.26
N GLN A 5 38.00 39.52 -8.47
CA GLN A 5 38.21 38.10 -8.75
C GLN A 5 36.91 37.33 -8.59
N PRO A 6 36.63 36.29 -9.39
CA PRO A 6 35.44 35.45 -9.24
C PRO A 6 35.64 34.48 -8.09
N ARG A 7 34.70 34.47 -7.14
CA ARG A 7 34.55 33.44 -6.13
C ARG A 7 33.98 32.19 -6.79
N THR A 8 34.71 31.10 -6.77
CA THR A 8 34.26 29.76 -7.11
C THR A 8 33.23 29.30 -6.08
N SER A 9 31.98 29.16 -6.49
CA SER A 9 30.97 28.47 -5.72
C SER A 9 31.16 26.93 -5.80
N PRO A 10 30.90 26.19 -4.74
CA PRO A 10 31.02 24.74 -4.78
C PRO A 10 29.94 24.14 -5.72
N ARG A 11 30.38 23.36 -6.70
CA ARG A 11 29.52 22.53 -7.53
C ARG A 11 28.81 21.53 -6.61
N ALA A 12 27.49 21.60 -6.51
CA ALA A 12 26.70 20.61 -5.83
C ALA A 12 26.47 19.41 -6.78
N ASP A 13 26.99 18.24 -6.40
CA ASP A 13 26.71 16.96 -7.04
C ASP A 13 25.25 16.50 -6.77
N ILE A 14 24.28 17.19 -7.37
CA ILE A 14 22.85 16.92 -7.17
C ILE A 14 22.35 15.80 -8.12
N SER A 15 23.03 15.56 -9.25
CA SER A 15 22.56 14.63 -10.29
C SER A 15 22.63 13.14 -9.89
N ALA A 16 23.70 12.74 -9.22
CA ALA A 16 23.88 11.31 -8.86
C ALA A 16 22.92 10.84 -7.76
N THR A 17 22.48 11.72 -6.87
CA THR A 17 21.60 11.35 -5.74
C THR A 17 20.14 11.17 -6.18
N ALA A 18 19.65 11.99 -7.10
CA ALA A 18 18.26 11.84 -7.60
C ALA A 18 18.09 10.57 -8.46
N VAL A 19 19.10 10.25 -9.28
CA VAL A 19 19.10 9.03 -10.11
C VAL A 19 19.24 7.79 -9.23
N ARG A 20 20.11 7.82 -8.20
CA ARG A 20 20.25 6.69 -7.27
C ARG A 20 19.00 6.42 -6.42
N GLN A 21 18.30 7.46 -5.97
CA GLN A 21 17.06 7.29 -5.20
C GLN A 21 15.95 6.61 -6.00
N LEU A 22 15.92 6.79 -7.32
CA LEU A 22 14.95 6.16 -8.20
C LEU A 22 15.43 4.81 -8.76
N THR A 23 16.74 4.58 -8.86
CA THR A 23 17.32 3.29 -9.29
C THR A 23 17.32 2.24 -8.18
N ASP A 24 17.29 2.64 -6.91
CA ASP A 24 17.12 1.72 -5.76
C ASP A 24 15.79 0.93 -5.82
N PHE A 25 14.86 1.33 -6.65
CA PHE A 25 13.64 0.59 -6.96
C PHE A 25 13.83 -0.52 -8.02
N SER A 26 14.93 -0.55 -8.79
CA SER A 26 15.10 -1.48 -9.93
C SER A 26 15.67 -2.85 -9.56
N GLY A 27 15.81 -3.17 -8.27
CA GLY A 27 16.49 -4.37 -7.76
C GLY A 27 15.68 -5.68 -7.75
N ALA A 28 14.51 -5.74 -8.34
CA ALA A 28 13.73 -6.96 -8.40
C ALA A 28 13.84 -7.60 -9.80
N GLY A 29 14.87 -8.40 -10.00
CA GLY A 29 14.95 -9.37 -11.08
C GLY A 29 15.91 -9.04 -12.22
N ASN A 30 17.17 -9.39 -12.05
CA ASN A 30 17.96 -10.03 -13.10
C ASN A 30 19.28 -10.60 -12.51
N ASN A 31 19.34 -11.90 -12.34
CA ASN A 31 20.59 -12.64 -12.17
C ASN A 31 21.25 -12.84 -13.53
N GLY A 32 21.95 -11.81 -14.00
CA GLY A 32 22.82 -11.89 -15.16
C GLY A 32 24.29 -11.97 -14.71
N ARG A 33 24.90 -13.15 -14.80
CA ARG A 33 26.35 -13.33 -14.66
C ARG A 33 27.08 -12.46 -15.69
N LEU A 34 27.81 -11.45 -15.25
CA LEU A 34 28.82 -10.78 -16.07
C LEU A 34 30.13 -11.56 -15.99
N SER A 35 30.52 -12.16 -17.11
CA SER A 35 31.85 -12.73 -17.35
C SER A 35 32.90 -11.60 -17.37
N ARG A 36 33.89 -11.74 -16.50
CA ARG A 36 35.10 -10.89 -16.52
C ARG A 36 35.91 -11.22 -17.79
N ARG A 37 36.10 -10.26 -18.67
CA ARG A 37 37.27 -10.19 -19.53
C ARG A 37 38.23 -9.17 -18.92
N GLY A 38 39.42 -9.66 -18.65
CA GLY A 38 40.48 -8.86 -18.05
C GLY A 38 41.18 -7.96 -19.04
N THR A 39 41.62 -6.82 -18.55
CA THR A 39 42.76 -6.08 -19.12
C THR A 39 43.80 -5.91 -18.01
N GLN A 40 45.00 -6.33 -18.31
CA GLN A 40 46.19 -6.24 -17.46
C GLN A 40 46.71 -4.80 -17.42
N ILE A 41 47.16 -4.35 -16.27
CA ILE A 41 48.31 -3.40 -16.09
C ILE A 41 49.02 -3.76 -14.77
N PRO A 42 50.38 -3.60 -14.66
CA PRO A 42 51.23 -4.43 -13.84
C PRO A 42 51.73 -3.85 -12.49
N GLY A 43 51.97 -4.76 -11.58
CA GLY A 43 53.12 -4.71 -10.71
C GLY A 43 53.07 -3.95 -9.40
N PHE A 44 52.93 -4.67 -8.27
CA PHE A 44 53.86 -4.51 -7.14
C PHE A 44 53.87 -5.80 -6.29
N ARG A 45 55.11 -6.29 -5.99
CA ARG A 45 55.39 -7.47 -5.15
C ARG A 45 55.27 -7.14 -3.66
N SER A 46 54.77 -8.05 -2.86
CA SER A 46 55.47 -8.57 -1.67
C SER A 46 54.71 -9.67 -0.93
N ARG A 47 55.41 -10.73 -0.79
CA ARG A 47 55.66 -11.70 0.31
C ARG A 47 54.47 -12.45 0.94
N VAL A 48 54.60 -13.73 0.67
CA VAL A 48 53.99 -14.91 1.29
C VAL A 48 54.45 -15.10 2.75
N ILE A 49 53.54 -15.40 3.68
CA ILE A 49 53.82 -16.20 4.84
C ILE A 49 52.74 -17.29 4.93
N ARG A 50 53.20 -18.54 4.82
CA ARG A 50 52.43 -19.74 5.09
C ARG A 50 52.40 -19.97 6.60
N ASN A 51 51.25 -20.35 7.17
CA ASN A 51 51.28 -21.25 8.33
C ASN A 51 50.19 -22.31 8.19
N ARG A 52 50.67 -23.56 8.24
CA ARG A 52 49.87 -24.77 8.33
C ARG A 52 49.52 -25.04 9.80
N GLY A 53 48.31 -25.48 10.05
CA GLY A 53 47.92 -26.09 11.31
C GLY A 53 46.84 -27.13 11.03
N SER A 54 47.25 -28.38 11.02
CA SER A 54 46.39 -29.56 10.90
C SER A 54 45.90 -29.98 12.29
N VAL A 55 44.62 -30.35 12.40
CA VAL A 55 44.13 -31.17 13.53
C VAL A 55 43.47 -32.42 12.96
N ARG A 56 44.04 -33.55 13.39
CA ARG A 56 43.59 -34.92 13.11
C ARG A 56 42.37 -35.25 13.97
N ALA A 57 41.37 -35.90 13.37
CA ALA A 57 40.39 -36.71 14.09
C ALA A 57 40.71 -38.19 13.92
N VAL A 58 40.56 -38.94 15.00
CA VAL A 58 40.90 -40.36 15.16
C VAL A 58 39.78 -41.22 14.57
N ILE A 59 40.17 -42.18 13.72
CA ILE A 59 39.32 -43.27 13.22
C ILE A 59 39.77 -44.56 13.94
N SER A 60 38.83 -45.29 14.51
CA SER A 60 39.05 -46.69 14.89
C SER A 60 38.49 -47.63 13.84
N SER A 61 39.31 -48.60 13.51
CA SER A 61 39.25 -49.58 12.44
C SER A 61 38.36 -50.79 12.73
N GLY A 62 37.89 -51.41 11.65
CA GLY A 62 37.31 -52.78 11.67
C GLY A 62 37.05 -53.33 10.27
N ASP A 63 38.11 -53.93 9.71
CA ASP A 63 38.22 -54.99 8.74
C ASP A 63 37.30 -55.27 7.56
N ASN A 64 37.99 -55.16 6.42
CA ASN A 64 38.10 -55.96 5.19
C ASN A 64 37.19 -57.18 4.96
N LYS A 65 36.61 -57.28 3.75
CA LYS A 65 37.10 -58.25 2.69
C LYS A 65 36.47 -57.92 1.32
N THR A 66 37.32 -57.81 0.34
CA THR A 66 37.17 -57.90 -1.10
C THR A 66 36.52 -59.19 -1.58
N VAL A 67 35.84 -59.18 -2.74
CA VAL A 67 36.18 -59.95 -3.96
C VAL A 67 35.13 -59.74 -5.07
N GLU A 68 35.59 -59.30 -6.19
CA GLU A 68 35.39 -59.58 -7.62
C GLU A 68 34.00 -59.86 -8.27
N SER A 69 33.90 -59.27 -9.41
CA SER A 69 32.99 -59.46 -10.53
C SER A 69 33.07 -60.83 -11.19
N ALA A 70 31.94 -61.39 -11.67
CA ALA A 70 31.88 -62.17 -12.90
C ALA A 70 30.46 -62.42 -13.40
N ASN A 71 30.37 -62.48 -14.69
CA ASN A 71 29.25 -62.58 -15.60
C ASN A 71 28.34 -63.82 -15.53
N VAL A 72 27.06 -63.62 -15.89
CA VAL A 72 26.22 -64.37 -16.84
C VAL A 72 26.25 -65.92 -16.85
N VAL A 73 25.10 -66.56 -16.64
CA VAL A 73 24.45 -67.49 -17.59
C VAL A 73 23.10 -67.96 -17.02
N GLU A 74 22.06 -67.98 -17.89
CA GLU A 74 20.76 -68.59 -17.69
C GLU A 74 20.87 -70.09 -17.47
N THR A 75 20.01 -70.64 -16.58
CA THR A 75 19.29 -71.88 -16.86
C THR A 75 18.18 -72.11 -15.81
N SER A 76 17.06 -72.56 -16.31
CA SER A 76 15.82 -73.00 -15.64
C SER A 76 15.99 -74.21 -14.78
N LYS A 77 15.27 -74.29 -13.61
CA LYS A 77 14.34 -75.35 -13.23
C LYS A 77 13.93 -75.33 -11.75
N ASP A 78 12.63 -75.31 -11.60
CA ASP A 78 11.81 -75.88 -10.50
C ASP A 78 12.45 -76.26 -9.16
N ASN A 79 12.02 -75.63 -8.02
CA ASN A 79 11.41 -76.40 -6.95
C ASN A 79 10.57 -75.53 -5.97
N LYS A 80 9.47 -76.16 -5.55
CA LYS A 80 8.51 -75.72 -4.59
C LYS A 80 9.07 -75.38 -3.22
N GLY A 81 8.53 -74.32 -2.61
CA GLY A 81 8.57 -74.25 -1.16
C GLY A 81 8.30 -72.84 -0.61
N SER A 82 7.17 -72.68 0.03
CA SER A 82 6.77 -71.66 0.99
C SER A 82 6.31 -70.28 0.47
N LEU A 83 5.02 -70.17 0.37
CA LEU A 83 4.26 -68.90 0.30
C LEU A 83 4.54 -68.05 1.54
N VAL A 84 5.35 -67.00 1.39
CA VAL A 84 5.18 -65.79 2.16
C VAL A 84 4.26 -64.89 1.29
N SER A 85 3.04 -64.75 1.67
CA SER A 85 2.06 -63.87 1.04
C SER A 85 2.56 -62.41 1.16
N SER A 86 3.17 -61.90 0.12
CA SER A 86 3.18 -60.48 -0.09
C SER A 86 1.72 -60.09 -0.38
N SER A 87 1.03 -59.52 0.61
CA SER A 87 -0.24 -58.79 0.40
C SER A 87 0.01 -57.72 -0.62
N THR A 88 -0.30 -57.95 -1.87
CA THR A 88 -0.57 -56.90 -2.83
C THR A 88 -1.72 -56.10 -2.27
N THR A 89 -1.47 -55.03 -1.56
CA THR A 89 -2.43 -54.00 -1.19
C THR A 89 -2.98 -53.45 -2.49
N ARG A 90 -4.16 -53.94 -2.90
CA ARG A 90 -4.93 -53.36 -3.99
C ARG A 90 -5.25 -51.90 -3.57
N GLY A 91 -4.72 -50.93 -4.28
CA GLY A 91 -4.95 -49.48 -4.04
C GLY A 91 -5.80 -48.86 -5.15
N ILE A 92 -6.31 -47.68 -4.90
CA ILE A 92 -7.01 -46.84 -5.87
C ILE A 92 -5.96 -46.00 -6.62
N ASP A 93 -6.06 -45.93 -7.94
CA ASP A 93 -5.18 -45.04 -8.74
C ASP A 93 -5.78 -43.63 -8.74
N VAL A 94 -5.01 -42.69 -8.18
CA VAL A 94 -5.38 -41.29 -8.00
C VAL A 94 -4.43 -40.42 -8.80
N ARG A 95 -4.99 -39.43 -9.52
CA ARG A 95 -4.20 -38.50 -10.35
C ARG A 95 -4.25 -37.09 -9.80
N ALA A 96 -3.11 -36.46 -9.60
CA ALA A 96 -2.96 -35.03 -9.35
C ALA A 96 -2.67 -34.26 -10.66
N VAL A 97 -3.36 -33.17 -10.89
CA VAL A 97 -3.06 -32.17 -11.94
C VAL A 97 -2.54 -30.92 -11.26
N ILE A 98 -1.32 -30.53 -11.61
CA ILE A 98 -0.58 -29.42 -10.99
C ILE A 98 -0.52 -28.26 -11.99
N THR A 99 -1.12 -27.13 -11.68
CA THR A 99 -1.18 -25.94 -12.53
C THR A 99 -0.16 -24.90 -12.05
N ILE A 100 0.82 -24.60 -12.91
CA ILE A 100 1.93 -23.67 -12.64
C ILE A 100 1.85 -22.49 -13.61
N ARG A 101 2.12 -21.27 -13.09
CA ARG A 101 2.23 -20.07 -13.92
C ARG A 101 3.67 -19.91 -14.43
N LYS A 102 3.83 -19.73 -15.73
CA LYS A 102 5.11 -19.37 -16.34
C LYS A 102 5.44 -17.89 -16.07
N LYS A 103 6.72 -17.55 -15.89
CA LYS A 103 7.17 -16.14 -15.94
C LYS A 103 6.94 -15.57 -17.33
N MET A 104 6.40 -14.35 -17.43
CA MET A 104 6.25 -13.63 -18.68
C MET A 104 7.64 -13.26 -19.21
N LYS A 105 7.92 -13.52 -20.49
CA LYS A 105 9.19 -13.15 -21.10
C LYS A 105 9.32 -11.62 -21.18
N GLU A 106 10.36 -11.06 -20.58
CA GLU A 106 10.92 -9.83 -21.12
C GLU A 106 11.39 -10.12 -22.55
N LYS A 107 10.96 -9.30 -23.53
CA LYS A 107 11.38 -9.43 -24.94
C LYS A 107 12.88 -9.23 -25.07
N LEU A 108 13.66 -10.26 -24.85
CA LEU A 108 15.10 -10.28 -25.16
C LEU A 108 15.52 -11.68 -25.61
N THR A 109 15.64 -11.81 -26.94
CA THR A 109 16.40 -12.78 -27.75
C THR A 109 16.10 -14.28 -27.64
N ASP A 110 15.90 -14.93 -28.77
CA ASP A 110 15.60 -16.34 -29.06
C ASP A 110 16.47 -17.42 -28.34
N LYS A 111 17.57 -17.03 -27.69
CA LYS A 111 18.44 -17.93 -26.92
C LYS A 111 17.89 -18.32 -25.53
N ILE A 112 16.79 -17.73 -25.08
CA ILE A 112 16.16 -18.02 -23.77
C ILE A 112 15.08 -19.11 -23.92
N GLU A 113 14.60 -19.40 -25.11
CA GLU A 113 13.63 -20.48 -25.34
C GLU A 113 14.18 -21.84 -24.96
N ASP A 114 15.41 -22.16 -25.41
CA ASP A 114 16.06 -23.43 -25.11
C ASP A 114 16.33 -23.65 -23.60
N GLN A 115 16.61 -22.58 -22.87
CA GLN A 115 16.79 -22.66 -21.40
C GLN A 115 15.47 -22.84 -20.65
N TRP A 116 14.36 -22.34 -21.19
CA TRP A 116 13.03 -22.52 -20.60
C TRP A 116 12.46 -23.91 -20.88
N GLU A 117 12.62 -24.43 -22.09
CA GLU A 117 12.24 -25.81 -22.42
C GLU A 117 13.03 -26.83 -21.58
N SER A 118 14.32 -26.59 -21.37
CA SER A 118 15.15 -27.38 -20.46
C SER A 118 14.68 -27.24 -19.00
N PHE A 119 14.22 -26.07 -18.57
CA PHE A 119 13.66 -25.84 -17.24
C PHE A 119 12.30 -26.54 -17.06
N ILE A 120 11.39 -26.41 -18.02
CA ILE A 120 10.08 -27.06 -18.01
C ILE A 120 10.23 -28.59 -18.01
N ASN A 121 11.13 -29.13 -18.84
CA ASN A 121 11.41 -30.55 -18.90
C ASN A 121 12.12 -31.07 -17.64
N GLY A 122 12.86 -30.20 -16.92
CA GLY A 122 13.56 -30.54 -15.68
C GLY A 122 12.67 -30.47 -14.42
N ILE A 123 11.64 -29.60 -14.39
CA ILE A 123 10.73 -29.46 -13.24
C ILE A 123 10.06 -30.81 -12.91
N GLY A 124 9.60 -31.56 -13.93
CA GLY A 124 8.87 -32.80 -13.74
C GLY A 124 9.62 -33.92 -12.98
N GLN A 125 10.94 -33.83 -12.86
CA GLN A 125 11.75 -34.86 -12.17
C GLN A 125 12.22 -34.45 -10.77
N GLY A 126 11.96 -33.22 -10.36
CA GLY A 126 12.45 -32.63 -9.13
C GLY A 126 11.38 -32.20 -8.13
N ILE A 127 10.12 -32.48 -8.35
CA ILE A 127 9.03 -32.13 -7.42
C ILE A 127 8.45 -33.40 -6.80
N LEU A 128 8.55 -33.50 -5.47
CA LEU A 128 7.89 -34.54 -4.69
C LEU A 128 6.58 -33.99 -4.11
N LEU A 129 5.51 -34.72 -4.32
CA LEU A 129 4.22 -34.52 -3.68
C LEU A 129 3.95 -35.62 -2.67
N GLN A 130 3.54 -35.24 -1.45
CA GLN A 130 3.05 -36.16 -0.43
C GLN A 130 1.60 -35.80 -0.16
N LEU A 131 0.68 -36.70 -0.52
CA LEU A 131 -0.74 -36.57 -0.26
C LEU A 131 -1.04 -37.02 1.15
N ILE A 132 -1.75 -36.20 1.94
CA ILE A 132 -2.07 -36.46 3.35
C ILE A 132 -3.57 -36.60 3.51
N SER A 133 -3.99 -37.63 4.24
CA SER A 133 -5.38 -37.89 4.58
C SER A 133 -5.89 -37.05 5.76
N GLU A 134 -7.18 -36.84 5.81
CA GLU A 134 -7.89 -36.31 6.99
C GLU A 134 -7.90 -37.29 8.16
N GLU A 135 -7.64 -38.59 7.89
CA GLU A 135 -7.59 -39.67 8.88
C GLU A 135 -6.15 -39.87 9.41
N ILE A 136 -6.09 -40.41 10.66
CA ILE A 136 -4.84 -40.73 11.34
C ILE A 136 -4.40 -42.15 10.98
N ASP A 137 -3.14 -42.33 10.70
CA ASP A 137 -2.47 -43.62 10.67
C ASP A 137 -2.36 -44.21 12.09
N PRO A 138 -2.87 -45.41 12.35
CA PRO A 138 -2.88 -46.02 13.68
C PRO A 138 -1.46 -46.21 14.28
N VAL A 139 -0.43 -46.38 13.44
CA VAL A 139 0.91 -46.65 13.82
C VAL A 139 1.71 -45.35 14.06
N THR A 140 1.71 -44.45 13.07
CA THR A 140 2.50 -43.22 13.13
C THR A 140 1.82 -42.12 13.95
N LYS A 141 0.52 -42.23 14.22
CA LYS A 141 -0.34 -41.20 14.86
C LYS A 141 -0.41 -39.88 14.11
N SER A 142 0.13 -39.82 12.90
CA SER A 142 0.04 -38.70 11.95
C SER A 142 -0.98 -39.00 10.87
N GLY A 143 -1.32 -38.02 10.00
CA GLY A 143 -2.18 -38.26 8.85
C GLY A 143 -1.60 -39.35 7.93
N LYS A 144 -2.46 -40.29 7.47
CA LYS A 144 -2.01 -41.31 6.48
C LYS A 144 -1.42 -40.58 5.27
N SER A 145 -0.35 -41.09 4.69
CA SER A 145 0.35 -40.39 3.61
C SER A 145 0.82 -41.33 2.50
N VAL A 146 0.82 -40.79 1.26
CA VAL A 146 1.39 -41.45 0.08
C VAL A 146 2.20 -40.45 -0.71
N GLU A 147 3.29 -40.88 -1.33
CA GLU A 147 4.21 -40.01 -2.07
C GLU A 147 4.18 -40.30 -3.57
N SER A 148 4.38 -39.27 -4.39
CA SER A 148 4.59 -39.39 -5.82
C SER A 148 5.44 -38.26 -6.36
N TYR A 149 6.30 -38.56 -7.34
CA TYR A 149 7.00 -37.55 -8.10
C TYR A 149 6.15 -37.05 -9.26
N VAL A 150 6.22 -35.75 -9.51
CA VAL A 150 5.58 -35.14 -10.67
C VAL A 150 6.20 -35.73 -11.94
N ARG A 151 5.37 -36.26 -12.84
CA ARG A 151 5.77 -36.83 -14.13
C ARG A 151 4.85 -36.31 -15.22
N GLY A 152 5.40 -36.13 -16.40
CA GLY A 152 4.61 -35.80 -17.59
C GLY A 152 4.15 -34.34 -17.65
N TRP A 153 4.32 -33.79 -18.83
CA TRP A 153 3.80 -32.50 -19.24
C TRP A 153 2.55 -32.73 -20.09
N LEU A 154 1.46 -32.10 -19.67
CA LEU A 154 0.24 -32.08 -20.48
C LEU A 154 0.18 -30.73 -21.21
N PRO A 155 0.44 -30.69 -22.52
CA PRO A 155 0.22 -29.48 -23.27
C PRO A 155 -1.29 -29.20 -23.30
N LYS A 156 -1.74 -28.22 -22.58
CA LYS A 156 -3.09 -27.71 -22.77
C LYS A 156 -3.08 -26.81 -24.00
N PRO A 157 -3.96 -27.02 -24.99
CA PRO A 157 -4.24 -25.98 -25.98
C PRO A 157 -5.09 -24.91 -25.29
N SER A 158 -4.47 -24.07 -24.46
CA SER A 158 -5.14 -22.92 -23.87
C SER A 158 -4.66 -21.66 -24.57
N ASN A 159 -5.60 -20.74 -24.82
CA ASN A 159 -5.34 -19.41 -25.38
C ASN A 159 -4.45 -18.53 -24.49
N SER A 160 -4.01 -18.99 -23.31
CA SER A 160 -3.07 -18.29 -22.43
C SER A 160 -1.72 -19.01 -22.45
N SER A 161 -0.73 -18.42 -23.12
CA SER A 161 0.66 -18.91 -23.22
C SER A 161 1.41 -18.97 -21.87
N TYR A 162 0.77 -18.66 -20.77
CA TYR A 162 1.43 -18.45 -19.47
C TYR A 162 1.17 -19.53 -18.40
N ILE A 163 0.34 -20.55 -18.68
CA ILE A 163 -0.01 -21.63 -17.76
C ILE A 163 0.49 -22.96 -18.28
N VAL A 164 1.04 -23.79 -17.40
CA VAL A 164 1.50 -25.16 -17.71
C VAL A 164 0.89 -26.12 -16.70
N GLU A 165 0.44 -27.27 -17.16
CA GLU A 165 -0.05 -28.35 -16.29
C GLU A 165 0.90 -29.54 -16.30
N TYR A 166 1.12 -30.09 -15.12
CA TYR A 166 1.85 -31.34 -14.89
C TYR A 166 0.92 -32.35 -14.23
N SER A 167 1.32 -33.62 -14.20
CA SER A 167 0.59 -34.64 -13.48
C SER A 167 1.49 -35.48 -12.57
N ALA A 168 0.89 -36.02 -11.50
CA ALA A 168 1.46 -37.04 -10.67
C ALA A 168 0.40 -38.11 -10.40
N ASN A 169 0.80 -39.40 -10.35
CA ASN A 169 -0.11 -40.51 -10.07
C ASN A 169 0.29 -41.12 -8.73
N PHE A 170 -0.72 -41.37 -7.90
CA PHE A 170 -0.59 -42.04 -6.63
C PHE A 170 -1.34 -43.39 -6.68
N THR A 171 -0.79 -44.40 -6.02
CA THR A 171 -1.55 -45.60 -5.67
C THR A 171 -1.89 -45.49 -4.19
N VAL A 172 -3.15 -45.27 -3.88
CA VAL A 172 -3.66 -44.93 -2.54
C VAL A 172 -4.35 -46.16 -1.95
N PRO A 173 -4.04 -46.58 -0.69
CA PRO A 173 -4.75 -47.64 -0.02
C PRO A 173 -6.27 -47.40 0.05
N TYR A 174 -7.11 -48.44 0.00
CA TYR A 174 -8.57 -48.31 0.08
C TYR A 174 -9.06 -47.66 1.38
N ASP A 175 -8.30 -47.78 2.46
CA ASP A 175 -8.57 -47.19 3.77
C ASP A 175 -7.91 -45.83 3.98
N PHE A 176 -7.46 -45.13 2.91
CA PHE A 176 -6.78 -43.87 3.01
C PHE A 176 -7.70 -42.77 3.55
N GLY A 177 -8.97 -42.82 3.20
CA GLY A 177 -9.96 -41.77 3.52
C GLY A 177 -9.85 -40.54 2.61
N CYS A 178 -10.41 -39.41 3.04
CA CYS A 178 -10.48 -38.18 2.26
C CYS A 178 -9.11 -37.45 2.27
N PRO A 179 -8.62 -36.98 1.10
CA PRO A 179 -7.40 -36.18 1.06
C PRO A 179 -7.62 -34.78 1.66
N GLY A 180 -6.74 -34.38 2.60
CA GLY A 180 -6.87 -33.13 3.34
C GLY A 180 -5.73 -32.13 3.11
N ALA A 181 -4.51 -32.60 2.77
CA ALA A 181 -3.38 -31.73 2.50
C ALA A 181 -2.42 -32.34 1.47
N ILE A 182 -1.59 -31.49 0.86
CA ILE A 182 -0.47 -31.89 0.01
C ILE A 182 0.78 -31.17 0.51
N ILE A 183 1.82 -31.95 0.81
CA ILE A 183 3.15 -31.41 1.10
C ILE A 183 3.98 -31.44 -0.19
N ILE A 184 4.58 -30.30 -0.52
CA ILE A 184 5.33 -30.13 -1.76
C ILE A 184 6.79 -29.86 -1.41
N THR A 185 7.68 -30.68 -1.95
CA THR A 185 9.12 -30.49 -1.84
C THR A 185 9.72 -30.27 -3.23
N ASN A 186 10.37 -29.12 -3.41
CA ASN A 186 11.00 -28.76 -4.67
C ASN A 186 12.52 -29.00 -4.61
N PHE A 187 12.98 -30.08 -5.20
CA PHE A 187 14.42 -30.40 -5.34
C PHE A 187 15.07 -29.69 -6.54
N HIS A 188 14.27 -29.01 -7.36
CA HIS A 188 14.79 -28.24 -8.49
C HIS A 188 15.50 -26.97 -8.00
N GLY A 189 16.55 -26.54 -8.69
CA GLY A 189 17.37 -25.37 -8.29
C GLY A 189 16.72 -23.99 -8.47
N LYS A 190 15.43 -23.93 -8.89
CA LYS A 190 14.70 -22.69 -9.08
C LYS A 190 13.30 -22.75 -8.45
N GLU A 191 12.82 -21.63 -7.93
CA GLU A 191 11.43 -21.47 -7.48
C GLU A 191 10.44 -21.38 -8.65
N PHE A 192 9.17 -21.76 -8.42
CA PHE A 192 8.08 -21.61 -9.35
C PHE A 192 6.80 -21.15 -8.64
N TYR A 193 5.86 -20.55 -9.40
CA TYR A 193 4.58 -20.10 -8.86
C TYR A 193 3.50 -21.16 -9.10
N LEU A 194 2.98 -21.75 -8.03
CA LEU A 194 1.94 -22.74 -8.04
C LEU A 194 0.57 -22.06 -7.93
N LEU A 195 -0.32 -22.33 -8.88
CA LEU A 195 -1.69 -21.83 -8.85
C LEU A 195 -2.59 -22.76 -8.03
N GLU A 196 -2.68 -24.03 -8.45
CA GLU A 196 -3.55 -25.02 -7.81
C GLU A 196 -3.06 -26.44 -8.10
N ILE A 197 -3.54 -27.39 -7.28
CA ILE A 197 -3.47 -28.81 -7.53
C ILE A 197 -4.90 -29.38 -7.45
N VAL A 198 -5.28 -30.18 -8.43
CA VAL A 198 -6.58 -30.86 -8.49
C VAL A 198 -6.37 -32.36 -8.43
N ILE A 199 -7.01 -33.03 -7.48
CA ILE A 199 -6.93 -34.49 -7.30
C ILE A 199 -8.18 -35.17 -7.86
N HIS A 200 -7.97 -36.16 -8.71
CA HIS A 200 -9.01 -37.00 -9.31
C HIS A 200 -8.79 -38.48 -8.96
N GLY A 201 -9.88 -39.26 -8.92
CA GLY A 201 -9.82 -40.71 -8.74
C GLY A 201 -10.42 -41.23 -7.41
N PHE A 202 -10.81 -40.33 -6.50
CA PHE A 202 -11.69 -40.67 -5.37
C PHE A 202 -13.16 -40.58 -5.78
N ASP A 203 -14.05 -41.24 -5.05
CA ASP A 203 -15.51 -41.26 -5.35
C ASP A 203 -16.13 -39.85 -5.32
N GLU A 204 -15.68 -38.99 -4.42
CA GLU A 204 -16.13 -37.59 -4.27
C GLU A 204 -15.27 -36.57 -5.05
N SER A 205 -14.35 -37.01 -5.92
CA SER A 205 -13.47 -36.14 -6.67
C SER A 205 -14.21 -35.28 -7.71
N PRO A 206 -13.67 -34.10 -8.11
CA PRO A 206 -12.31 -33.60 -7.84
C PRO A 206 -12.16 -32.86 -6.52
N PHE A 207 -10.99 -32.99 -5.88
CA PHE A 207 -10.58 -32.20 -4.73
C PHE A 207 -9.63 -31.10 -5.15
N PHE A 208 -9.87 -29.85 -4.69
CA PHE A 208 -9.09 -28.66 -5.07
C PHE A 208 -8.19 -28.22 -3.92
N PHE A 209 -6.93 -27.94 -4.25
CA PHE A 209 -5.90 -27.39 -3.36
C PHE A 209 -5.42 -26.09 -3.98
N LEU A 210 -6.05 -24.97 -3.59
CA LEU A 210 -5.65 -23.63 -4.07
C LEU A 210 -4.36 -23.22 -3.37
N ALA A 211 -3.36 -22.84 -4.15
CA ALA A 211 -2.05 -22.49 -3.63
C ALA A 211 -1.76 -21.00 -3.78
N ASN A 212 -1.79 -20.48 -5.00
CA ASN A 212 -1.45 -19.08 -5.34
C ASN A 212 -0.19 -18.60 -4.61
N THR A 213 0.87 -19.43 -4.61
CA THR A 213 2.07 -19.21 -3.80
C THR A 213 3.34 -19.65 -4.53
N TRP A 214 4.48 -19.11 -4.07
CA TRP A 214 5.79 -19.52 -4.52
C TRP A 214 6.27 -20.80 -3.83
N ILE A 215 6.71 -21.75 -4.62
CA ILE A 215 7.37 -22.97 -4.15
C ILE A 215 8.88 -22.79 -4.36
N HIS A 216 9.60 -22.50 -3.27
CA HIS A 216 11.04 -22.26 -3.29
C HIS A 216 11.83 -23.56 -3.50
N SER A 217 13.07 -23.43 -3.95
CA SER A 217 14.01 -24.54 -4.03
C SER A 217 14.41 -25.01 -2.63
N ARG A 218 14.51 -26.32 -2.42
CA ARG A 218 15.06 -26.89 -1.17
C ARG A 218 16.51 -26.45 -0.90
N ASN A 219 17.24 -26.01 -1.95
CA ASN A 219 18.58 -25.45 -1.78
C ASN A 219 18.56 -24.07 -1.09
N ASP A 220 17.48 -23.31 -1.25
CA ASP A 220 17.31 -21.98 -0.66
C ASP A 220 16.69 -22.06 0.74
N ASN A 221 15.69 -22.94 0.90
CA ASN A 221 15.04 -23.24 2.17
C ASN A 221 14.72 -24.75 2.23
N PRO A 222 15.16 -25.48 3.27
CA PRO A 222 14.95 -26.93 3.40
C PRO A 222 13.50 -27.31 3.71
N GLU A 223 12.64 -26.37 4.13
CA GLU A 223 11.25 -26.62 4.49
C GLU A 223 10.38 -26.93 3.27
N SER A 224 9.49 -27.91 3.41
CA SER A 224 8.48 -28.23 2.40
C SER A 224 7.26 -27.34 2.56
N ARG A 225 6.48 -27.17 1.49
CA ARG A 225 5.27 -26.34 1.49
C ARG A 225 4.03 -27.20 1.74
N ILE A 226 3.22 -26.83 2.72
CA ILE A 226 1.95 -27.47 3.01
C ILE A 226 0.83 -26.70 2.30
N ILE A 227 0.01 -27.39 1.49
CA ILE A 227 -1.19 -26.83 0.86
C ILE A 227 -2.40 -27.63 1.33
N PHE A 228 -3.31 -26.99 2.03
CA PHE A 228 -4.53 -27.63 2.52
C PHE A 228 -5.62 -27.64 1.44
N LYS A 229 -6.49 -28.69 1.54
CA LYS A 229 -7.71 -28.75 0.75
C LYS A 229 -8.51 -27.43 0.91
N ASN A 230 -9.11 -26.97 -0.19
CA ASN A 230 -9.86 -25.72 -0.18
C ASN A 230 -11.21 -25.85 0.55
N GLN A 231 -11.15 -26.23 1.82
CA GLN A 231 -12.27 -26.32 2.75
C GLN A 231 -11.97 -25.54 4.02
N ALA A 232 -12.98 -24.88 4.59
CA ALA A 232 -12.81 -24.13 5.83
C ALA A 232 -13.09 -25.02 7.05
N TYR A 233 -12.22 -24.89 8.07
CA TYR A 233 -12.37 -25.59 9.34
C TYR A 233 -12.01 -24.64 10.49
N LEU A 234 -12.91 -24.52 11.46
CA LEU A 234 -12.56 -23.96 12.77
C LEU A 234 -11.49 -24.84 13.45
N PRO A 235 -10.71 -24.31 14.41
CA PRO A 235 -9.71 -25.11 15.13
C PRO A 235 -10.30 -26.39 15.75
N SER A 236 -11.50 -26.31 16.31
CA SER A 236 -12.24 -27.44 16.91
C SER A 236 -12.71 -28.49 15.89
N GLN A 237 -12.92 -28.09 14.65
CA GLN A 237 -13.41 -28.92 13.56
C GLN A 237 -12.31 -29.51 12.69
N THR A 238 -11.05 -29.19 13.00
CA THR A 238 -9.91 -29.67 12.19
C THR A 238 -9.86 -31.20 12.16
N PRO A 239 -9.84 -31.83 10.97
CA PRO A 239 -9.70 -33.27 10.84
C PRO A 239 -8.48 -33.80 11.60
N PRO A 240 -8.59 -34.95 12.27
CA PRO A 240 -7.52 -35.49 13.12
C PRO A 240 -6.16 -35.60 12.41
N GLY A 241 -6.16 -36.05 11.14
CA GLY A 241 -4.93 -36.21 10.35
C GLY A 241 -4.24 -34.89 9.96
N LEU A 242 -4.92 -33.73 10.12
CA LEU A 242 -4.43 -32.41 9.74
C LEU A 242 -4.02 -31.54 10.94
N LYS A 243 -4.31 -31.95 12.18
CA LYS A 243 -4.07 -31.11 13.39
C LYS A 243 -2.60 -30.72 13.56
N ASP A 244 -1.70 -31.65 13.38
CA ASP A 244 -0.27 -31.40 13.51
C ASP A 244 0.23 -30.50 12.37
N LEU A 245 -0.15 -30.79 11.14
CA LEU A 245 0.20 -29.97 9.97
C LEU A 245 -0.30 -28.52 10.10
N ARG A 246 -1.54 -28.32 10.61
CA ARG A 246 -2.10 -26.99 10.89
C ARG A 246 -1.21 -26.20 11.85
N ARG A 247 -0.75 -26.83 12.92
CA ARG A 247 0.15 -26.23 13.90
C ARG A 247 1.54 -25.96 13.30
N GLU A 248 2.10 -26.91 12.56
CA GLU A 248 3.41 -26.79 11.94
C GLU A 248 3.46 -25.68 10.90
N ASP A 249 2.47 -25.58 10.02
CA ASP A 249 2.38 -24.51 9.04
C ASP A 249 2.35 -23.13 9.71
N LEU A 250 1.53 -22.93 10.74
CA LEU A 250 1.49 -21.68 11.52
C LEU A 250 2.84 -21.39 12.21
N LEU A 251 3.55 -22.38 12.71
CA LEU A 251 4.86 -22.20 13.35
C LEU A 251 5.94 -21.84 12.33
N SER A 252 5.88 -22.41 11.13
CA SER A 252 6.87 -22.17 10.07
C SER A 252 6.91 -20.71 9.59
N ILE A 253 5.76 -20.00 9.64
CA ILE A 253 5.66 -18.62 9.20
C ILE A 253 5.82 -17.58 10.32
N ARG A 254 5.89 -18.03 11.57
CA ARG A 254 6.14 -17.15 12.73
C ARG A 254 7.62 -16.86 12.89
N GLY A 255 8.00 -15.58 12.91
CA GLY A 255 9.36 -15.19 13.21
C GLY A 255 9.70 -15.35 14.70
N ASN A 256 10.98 -15.56 14.95
CA ASN A 256 11.56 -15.64 16.31
C ASN A 256 12.20 -14.32 16.77
N GLY A 257 12.01 -13.22 16.03
CA GLY A 257 12.59 -11.92 16.31
C GLY A 257 14.10 -11.81 16.01
N LYS A 258 14.72 -12.82 15.43
CA LYS A 258 16.18 -12.89 15.22
C LYS A 258 16.57 -13.10 13.76
N GLY A 259 17.81 -12.71 13.42
CA GLY A 259 18.40 -12.91 12.11
C GLY A 259 17.86 -11.97 11.01
N GLU A 260 18.62 -11.87 9.93
CA GLU A 260 18.21 -11.18 8.70
C GLU A 260 17.29 -12.08 7.86
N ARG A 261 16.30 -11.50 7.22
CA ARG A 261 15.36 -12.22 6.33
C ARG A 261 15.92 -12.33 4.92
N LYS A 262 15.65 -13.45 4.27
CA LYS A 262 16.01 -13.72 2.88
C LYS A 262 14.78 -13.52 1.98
N LEU A 263 14.99 -13.20 0.71
CA LEU A 263 13.90 -12.89 -0.23
C LEU A 263 12.89 -14.04 -0.45
N HIS A 264 13.32 -15.27 -0.25
CA HIS A 264 12.46 -16.45 -0.37
C HIS A 264 11.79 -16.87 0.95
N ASP A 265 12.10 -16.19 2.07
CA ASP A 265 11.47 -16.49 3.36
C ASP A 265 9.98 -16.08 3.31
N ARG A 266 9.17 -16.78 4.12
CA ARG A 266 7.74 -16.53 4.31
C ARG A 266 7.44 -16.13 5.74
N ILE A 267 8.36 -15.44 6.38
CA ILE A 267 8.30 -15.14 7.82
C ILE A 267 7.59 -13.81 8.05
N TYR A 268 6.52 -13.84 8.81
CA TYR A 268 5.81 -12.67 9.31
C TYR A 268 6.29 -12.37 10.74
N ASP A 269 6.79 -11.17 10.97
CA ASP A 269 7.31 -10.72 12.26
C ASP A 269 7.18 -9.20 12.39
N TYR A 270 7.25 -8.67 13.60
CA TYR A 270 7.04 -7.25 13.89
C TYR A 270 8.35 -6.49 14.12
N ALA A 271 8.40 -5.25 13.66
CA ALA A 271 9.45 -4.29 13.98
C ALA A 271 8.89 -2.87 14.12
N PRO A 272 9.55 -1.98 14.87
CA PRO A 272 9.26 -0.55 14.83
C PRO A 272 9.64 0.03 13.48
N TYR A 273 9.19 1.27 13.20
CA TYR A 273 9.64 2.03 12.03
C TYR A 273 11.01 2.66 12.32
N ASN A 274 12.05 1.85 12.25
CA ASN A 274 13.44 2.23 12.47
C ASN A 274 14.27 2.23 11.18
N ASP A 275 13.63 2.10 10.02
CA ASP A 275 14.23 2.04 8.70
C ASP A 275 14.01 3.32 7.86
N LEU A 276 13.50 4.40 8.47
CA LEU A 276 13.21 5.64 7.78
C LEU A 276 14.45 6.54 7.61
N GLY A 277 15.37 6.51 8.57
CA GLY A 277 16.60 7.31 8.54
C GLY A 277 17.72 6.71 7.69
N ARG A 278 18.73 7.52 7.39
CA ARG A 278 20.00 7.12 6.78
C ARG A 278 21.17 7.80 7.51
N PRO A 279 21.37 7.57 8.82
CA PRO A 279 22.34 8.30 9.63
C PRO A 279 23.78 8.09 9.14
N ASP A 280 24.14 6.92 8.60
CA ASP A 280 25.47 6.65 8.02
C ASP A 280 25.77 7.48 6.76
N LYS A 281 24.75 8.09 6.12
CA LYS A 281 24.91 8.88 4.91
C LYS A 281 25.08 10.38 5.23
N SER A 282 24.26 10.92 6.15
CA SER A 282 24.28 12.32 6.55
C SER A 282 23.47 12.52 7.82
N GLU A 283 23.90 13.44 8.68
CA GLU A 283 23.14 13.90 9.85
C GLU A 283 21.74 14.46 9.48
N ASP A 284 21.61 15.11 8.34
CA ASP A 284 20.31 15.60 7.86
C ASP A 284 19.31 14.47 7.53
N LEU A 285 19.78 13.25 7.37
CA LEU A 285 18.98 12.08 7.09
C LEU A 285 18.71 11.21 8.33
N VAL A 286 19.08 11.68 9.51
CA VAL A 286 18.66 11.06 10.78
C VAL A 286 17.15 11.24 10.96
N ARG A 287 16.45 10.17 11.32
CA ARG A 287 15.00 10.19 11.64
C ARG A 287 14.75 9.43 12.93
N PRO A 288 13.80 9.87 13.75
CA PRO A 288 13.46 9.14 14.96
C PRO A 288 12.91 7.77 14.63
N VAL A 289 13.14 6.83 15.53
CA VAL A 289 12.45 5.53 15.51
C VAL A 289 11.00 5.76 15.96
N LEU A 290 10.04 5.35 15.12
CA LEU A 290 8.63 5.48 15.50
C LEU A 290 8.22 4.24 16.28
N ALA A 291 8.18 4.41 17.58
CA ALA A 291 7.71 3.48 18.60
C ALA A 291 7.81 4.14 19.99
N GLY A 292 7.04 3.64 20.94
CA GLY A 292 7.08 4.08 22.34
C GLY A 292 6.29 5.35 22.61
N GLU A 293 6.54 5.98 23.75
CA GLU A 293 5.70 7.09 24.26
C GLU A 293 5.87 8.40 23.49
N GLU A 294 7.09 8.70 23.03
CA GLU A 294 7.36 9.93 22.31
C GLU A 294 6.76 9.89 20.91
N TRP A 295 7.05 8.82 20.16
CA TRP A 295 6.62 8.63 18.77
C TRP A 295 5.88 7.31 18.58
N PRO A 296 4.70 7.10 19.23
CA PRO A 296 3.95 5.86 19.10
C PRO A 296 3.54 5.63 17.63
N TYR A 297 3.61 4.35 17.20
CA TYR A 297 3.26 4.00 15.82
C TYR A 297 2.89 2.51 15.71
N PRO A 298 2.07 2.10 14.72
CA PRO A 298 1.84 0.69 14.45
C PRO A 298 3.15 -0.01 14.05
N ARG A 299 3.25 -1.31 14.27
CA ARG A 299 4.43 -2.09 13.90
C ARG A 299 4.38 -2.50 12.44
N ARG A 300 5.55 -2.55 11.80
CA ARG A 300 5.75 -3.01 10.42
C ARG A 300 6.31 -4.42 10.35
N CYS A 301 6.31 -5.01 9.15
CA CYS A 301 7.00 -6.27 8.90
C CYS A 301 8.52 -6.12 9.08
N ARG A 302 9.09 -7.04 9.87
CA ARG A 302 10.50 -7.03 10.23
C ARG A 302 11.36 -7.58 9.10
N THR A 303 12.40 -6.84 8.70
CA THR A 303 13.42 -7.30 7.76
C THR A 303 14.62 -7.95 8.45
N GLY A 304 14.91 -7.56 9.70
CA GLY A 304 16.03 -8.03 10.51
C GLY A 304 17.40 -7.60 9.99
N ARG A 305 17.47 -6.55 9.18
CA ARG A 305 18.74 -5.97 8.76
C ARG A 305 19.55 -5.50 9.98
N PRO A 306 20.88 -5.54 9.92
CA PRO A 306 21.71 -5.06 11.02
C PRO A 306 21.48 -3.56 11.27
N PRO A 307 21.80 -3.04 12.45
CA PRO A 307 21.76 -1.62 12.73
C PRO A 307 22.78 -0.85 11.89
N THR A 308 22.57 0.47 11.75
CA THR A 308 23.53 1.38 11.11
C THR A 308 24.79 1.51 11.98
N LYS A 309 25.89 2.00 11.40
CA LYS A 309 27.13 2.19 12.13
C LYS A 309 27.06 3.35 13.12
N SER A 310 26.37 4.42 12.74
CA SER A 310 26.25 5.67 13.53
C SER A 310 25.10 5.66 14.52
N ASP A 311 24.12 4.77 14.34
CA ASP A 311 22.94 4.68 15.24
C ASP A 311 22.51 3.20 15.39
N PRO A 312 22.71 2.59 16.59
CA PRO A 312 22.36 1.19 16.84
C PRO A 312 20.87 0.92 16.87
N PHE A 313 20.02 1.94 16.94
CA PHE A 313 18.57 1.81 16.93
C PHE A 313 17.97 1.89 15.53
N SER A 314 18.69 2.44 14.56
CA SER A 314 18.27 2.55 13.17
C SER A 314 18.70 1.34 12.35
N GLU A 315 17.78 0.76 11.60
CA GLU A 315 18.05 -0.35 10.69
C GLU A 315 18.88 0.12 9.48
N SER A 316 19.93 -0.64 9.18
CA SER A 316 20.83 -0.32 8.07
C SER A 316 20.11 -0.43 6.73
N ARG A 317 20.20 0.64 5.95
CA ARG A 317 19.85 0.66 4.53
C ARG A 317 21.09 0.44 3.70
N ILE A 318 21.67 -0.77 3.78
CA ILE A 318 22.73 -1.13 2.87
C ILE A 318 22.13 -1.05 1.46
N GLU A 319 22.70 -0.19 0.62
CA GLU A 319 22.41 -0.09 -0.82
C GLU A 319 22.93 -1.36 -1.53
N LYS A 320 22.35 -2.52 -1.15
CA LYS A 320 22.51 -3.76 -1.89
C LYS A 320 21.46 -3.75 -2.99
N PRO A 321 21.70 -4.42 -4.12
CA PRO A 321 20.75 -4.51 -5.23
C PRO A 321 19.49 -5.33 -4.87
N HIS A 322 19.25 -5.61 -3.60
CA HIS A 322 18.13 -6.41 -3.12
C HIS A 322 17.01 -5.52 -2.60
N PRO A 323 15.75 -5.81 -2.96
CA PRO A 323 14.59 -5.13 -2.42
C PRO A 323 14.52 -5.30 -0.89
N VAL A 324 13.76 -4.42 -0.20
CA VAL A 324 13.43 -4.61 1.20
C VAL A 324 12.62 -5.89 1.34
N TYR A 325 12.93 -6.69 2.35
CA TYR A 325 12.22 -7.92 2.60
C TYR A 325 10.72 -7.70 2.87
N VAL A 326 9.92 -8.48 2.21
CA VAL A 326 8.55 -8.83 2.58
C VAL A 326 8.41 -10.35 2.48
N PRO A 327 7.47 -10.99 3.20
CA PRO A 327 7.21 -12.42 3.03
C PRO A 327 6.95 -12.75 1.56
N ARG A 328 7.52 -13.85 1.07
CA ARG A 328 7.55 -14.16 -0.37
C ARG A 328 6.15 -14.20 -1.02
N ASP A 329 5.13 -14.60 -0.27
CA ASP A 329 3.75 -14.68 -0.75
C ASP A 329 3.09 -13.30 -0.93
N GLU A 330 3.65 -12.24 -0.34
CA GLU A 330 3.15 -10.86 -0.40
C GLU A 330 3.75 -10.04 -1.56
N THR A 331 4.73 -10.61 -2.28
CA THR A 331 5.41 -9.90 -3.36
C THR A 331 4.51 -9.75 -4.59
N PHE A 332 4.67 -8.64 -5.30
CA PHE A 332 3.94 -8.40 -6.54
C PHE A 332 4.11 -9.54 -7.54
N GLU A 333 3.02 -9.96 -8.14
CA GLU A 333 3.03 -10.78 -9.33
C GLU A 333 3.55 -9.99 -10.54
N GLU A 334 3.96 -10.70 -11.58
CA GLU A 334 4.68 -10.11 -12.72
C GLU A 334 3.91 -9.00 -13.44
N ILE A 335 2.59 -9.15 -13.62
CA ILE A 335 1.75 -8.11 -14.26
C ILE A 335 1.75 -6.84 -13.44
N LYS A 336 1.52 -6.95 -12.13
CA LYS A 336 1.55 -5.83 -11.19
C LYS A 336 2.93 -5.18 -11.15
N GLN A 337 3.99 -5.99 -11.09
CA GLN A 337 5.37 -5.53 -11.10
C GLN A 337 5.72 -4.76 -12.39
N ASN A 338 5.27 -5.23 -13.55
CA ASN A 338 5.49 -4.56 -14.84
C ASN A 338 4.74 -3.23 -14.91
N THR A 339 3.48 -3.17 -14.48
CA THR A 339 2.70 -1.93 -14.42
C THR A 339 3.38 -0.91 -13.51
N PHE A 340 3.80 -1.33 -12.32
CA PHE A 340 4.48 -0.48 -11.37
C PHE A 340 5.85 -0.01 -11.88
N SER A 341 6.60 -0.87 -12.57
CA SER A 341 7.91 -0.54 -13.17
C SER A 341 7.78 0.46 -14.31
N ALA A 342 6.74 0.37 -15.16
CA ALA A 342 6.47 1.32 -16.22
C ALA A 342 6.13 2.71 -15.65
N GLY A 343 5.29 2.80 -14.61
CA GLY A 343 4.99 4.05 -13.90
C GLY A 343 6.26 4.67 -13.29
N ARG A 344 7.14 3.85 -12.73
CA ARG A 344 8.43 4.30 -12.17
C ARG A 344 9.37 4.83 -13.22
N LEU A 345 9.45 4.22 -14.40
CA LEU A 345 10.25 4.72 -15.50
C LEU A 345 9.77 6.10 -15.94
N LYS A 346 8.44 6.26 -16.10
CA LYS A 346 7.82 7.55 -16.37
C LYS A 346 8.17 8.59 -15.31
N ALA A 347 8.05 8.24 -14.03
CA ALA A 347 8.40 9.11 -12.90
C ALA A 347 9.89 9.48 -12.89
N LEU A 348 10.79 8.54 -13.22
CA LEU A 348 12.23 8.80 -13.32
C LEU A 348 12.54 9.85 -14.38
N LEU A 349 11.97 9.73 -15.57
CA LEU A 349 12.17 10.67 -16.68
C LEU A 349 11.68 12.06 -16.33
N HIS A 350 10.46 12.16 -15.78
CA HIS A 350 9.89 13.45 -15.37
C HIS A 350 10.62 14.11 -14.20
N ASN A 351 11.43 13.37 -13.43
CA ASN A 351 12.28 13.93 -12.40
C ASN A 351 13.67 14.33 -12.91
N LEU A 352 14.23 13.50 -13.79
CA LEU A 352 15.60 13.68 -14.29
C LEU A 352 15.70 14.94 -15.17
N ILE A 353 14.76 15.11 -16.10
CA ILE A 353 14.81 16.20 -17.08
C ILE A 353 14.72 17.58 -16.43
N PRO A 354 13.73 17.88 -15.54
CA PRO A 354 13.70 19.17 -14.85
C PRO A 354 14.89 19.38 -13.89
N SER A 355 15.47 18.29 -13.34
CA SER A 355 16.67 18.40 -12.49
C SER A 355 17.88 18.83 -13.29
N ILE A 356 18.04 18.31 -14.51
CA ILE A 356 19.11 18.69 -15.43
C ILE A 356 18.92 20.16 -15.88
N ALA A 357 17.71 20.54 -16.29
CA ALA A 357 17.38 21.90 -16.67
C ALA A 357 17.63 22.89 -15.54
N ALA A 358 17.27 22.55 -14.28
CA ALA A 358 17.55 23.37 -13.11
C ALA A 358 19.06 23.51 -12.81
N THR A 359 19.85 22.45 -13.07
CA THR A 359 21.31 22.46 -12.88
C THR A 359 22.00 23.32 -13.92
N LEU A 360 21.56 23.26 -15.18
CA LEU A 360 22.10 24.02 -16.29
C LEU A 360 21.73 25.52 -16.23
N SER A 361 20.53 25.83 -15.68
CA SER A 361 20.04 27.21 -15.56
C SER A 361 20.48 27.96 -14.29
N SER A 362 21.13 27.24 -13.34
CA SER A 362 21.52 27.77 -12.02
C SER A 362 20.42 28.46 -11.19
N SER A 363 19.15 28.20 -11.48
CA SER A 363 18.00 28.78 -10.78
C SER A 363 16.93 27.73 -10.47
N ASP A 364 16.38 27.79 -9.25
CA ASP A 364 15.10 27.16 -8.89
C ASP A 364 14.01 27.72 -9.80
N ILE A 365 13.58 26.97 -10.81
CA ILE A 365 12.62 27.45 -11.80
C ILE A 365 11.24 27.53 -11.15
N SER A 366 10.85 28.76 -10.80
CA SER A 366 9.48 29.09 -10.39
C SER A 366 8.59 29.26 -11.62
N PHE A 367 7.28 29.02 -11.46
CA PHE A 367 6.31 29.40 -12.49
C PHE A 367 6.23 30.95 -12.59
N THR A 368 6.32 31.46 -13.79
CA THR A 368 6.24 32.91 -14.08
C THR A 368 4.85 33.31 -14.56
N CYS A 369 4.16 32.40 -15.25
CA CYS A 369 2.79 32.57 -15.75
C CYS A 369 2.05 31.23 -15.72
N PHE A 370 0.72 31.23 -15.85
CA PHE A 370 -0.08 30.02 -15.88
C PHE A 370 0.21 29.15 -17.11
N SER A 371 0.66 29.75 -18.22
CA SER A 371 1.06 28.98 -19.40
C SER A 371 2.25 28.07 -19.15
N ASP A 372 3.12 28.38 -18.20
CA ASP A 372 4.22 27.48 -17.82
C ASP A 372 3.69 26.18 -17.18
N ILE A 373 2.59 26.29 -16.43
CA ILE A 373 1.89 25.12 -15.86
C ILE A 373 1.23 24.31 -16.96
N ASP A 374 0.54 25.00 -17.91
CA ASP A 374 -0.16 24.32 -19.01
C ASP A 374 0.77 23.59 -19.96
N LYS A 375 1.98 24.12 -20.20
CA LYS A 375 3.01 23.44 -21.00
C LYS A 375 3.39 22.07 -20.47
N MET A 376 3.36 21.87 -19.15
CA MET A 376 3.65 20.57 -18.56
C MET A 376 2.71 19.46 -19.07
N TYR A 377 1.48 19.80 -19.49
CA TYR A 377 0.50 18.85 -20.03
C TYR A 377 0.45 18.86 -21.55
N ASN A 378 0.63 20.01 -22.21
CA ASN A 378 0.50 20.16 -23.66
C ASN A 378 1.76 19.71 -24.40
N ASP A 379 2.92 20.19 -23.96
CA ASP A 379 4.19 19.97 -24.64
C ASP A 379 4.95 18.76 -24.04
N GLY A 380 4.61 18.40 -22.81
CA GLY A 380 5.36 17.43 -22.03
C GLY A 380 6.73 18.02 -21.61
N VAL A 381 7.67 17.16 -21.30
CA VAL A 381 9.05 17.57 -21.03
C VAL A 381 9.83 17.46 -22.33
N VAL A 382 10.13 18.59 -22.96
CA VAL A 382 10.93 18.67 -24.18
C VAL A 382 12.40 18.61 -23.79
N LEU A 383 13.09 17.56 -24.24
CA LEU A 383 14.56 17.46 -24.14
C LEU A 383 15.19 18.38 -25.18
N LYS A 384 16.02 19.32 -24.75
CA LYS A 384 16.95 20.01 -25.64
C LYS A 384 18.11 19.06 -25.96
N ASN A 385 18.77 19.25 -27.11
CA ASN A 385 19.84 18.36 -27.57
C ASN A 385 20.94 18.16 -26.51
N ASP A 386 21.32 19.23 -25.78
CA ASP A 386 22.36 19.20 -24.74
C ASP A 386 21.89 18.40 -23.49
N GLU A 387 20.60 18.40 -23.21
CA GLU A 387 19.97 17.65 -22.11
C GLU A 387 19.81 16.15 -22.47
N GLN A 388 19.64 15.84 -23.75
CA GLN A 388 19.49 14.48 -24.27
C GLN A 388 20.77 13.67 -24.06
N GLU A 389 21.94 14.25 -24.37
CA GLU A 389 23.25 13.62 -24.16
C GLU A 389 23.53 13.33 -22.66
N VAL A 390 23.14 14.26 -21.78
CA VAL A 390 23.30 14.08 -20.32
C VAL A 390 22.34 12.99 -19.80
N VAL A 391 21.11 12.90 -20.31
CA VAL A 391 20.13 11.86 -19.94
C VAL A 391 20.60 10.48 -20.42
N GLU A 392 21.12 10.38 -21.63
CA GLU A 392 21.66 9.14 -22.20
C GLU A 392 22.87 8.62 -21.42
N ASN A 393 23.72 9.51 -20.94
CA ASN A 393 24.90 9.16 -20.14
C ASN A 393 24.56 8.78 -18.68
N GLN A 394 23.41 9.19 -18.16
CA GLN A 394 22.99 8.90 -16.77
C GLN A 394 22.03 7.71 -16.65
N LEU A 395 21.43 7.27 -17.74
CA LEU A 395 20.50 6.16 -17.76
C LEU A 395 21.18 4.87 -18.22
N LEU A 396 20.68 3.73 -17.70
CA LEU A 396 21.10 2.43 -18.20
C LEU A 396 20.73 2.27 -19.69
N PRO A 397 21.56 1.66 -20.55
CA PRO A 397 21.28 1.47 -21.97
C PRO A 397 19.93 0.80 -22.29
N SER A 398 19.46 -0.09 -21.39
CA SER A 398 18.13 -0.72 -21.49
C SER A 398 16.98 0.27 -21.28
N MET A 399 17.16 1.27 -20.41
CA MET A 399 16.18 2.33 -20.17
C MET A 399 16.13 3.32 -21.34
N VAL A 400 17.28 3.72 -21.85
CA VAL A 400 17.38 4.56 -23.05
C VAL A 400 16.66 3.90 -24.23
N LYS A 401 16.86 2.59 -24.44
CA LYS A 401 16.19 1.83 -25.49
C LYS A 401 14.66 1.77 -25.29
N GLN A 402 14.17 1.65 -24.06
CA GLN A 402 12.73 1.71 -23.77
C GLN A 402 12.14 3.10 -24.07
N ILE A 403 12.86 4.17 -23.74
CA ILE A 403 12.44 5.55 -24.03
C ILE A 403 12.31 5.78 -25.53
N LEU A 404 13.32 5.36 -26.29
CA LEU A 404 13.34 5.49 -27.75
C LEU A 404 12.25 4.64 -28.43
N THR A 405 11.84 3.51 -27.80
CA THR A 405 10.83 2.60 -28.36
C THR A 405 9.39 3.04 -28.05
N VAL A 406 9.15 3.69 -26.90
CA VAL A 406 7.81 4.11 -26.44
C VAL A 406 7.47 5.54 -26.85
N GLY A 407 8.47 6.36 -27.21
CA GLY A 407 8.31 7.68 -27.79
C GLY A 407 7.72 8.73 -26.86
N GLU A 408 7.16 9.80 -27.45
CA GLU A 408 6.68 11.02 -26.77
C GLU A 408 5.61 10.80 -25.68
N ARG A 409 4.91 9.65 -25.69
CA ARG A 409 3.86 9.35 -24.70
C ARG A 409 4.38 9.22 -23.26
N LEU A 410 5.65 8.83 -23.08
CA LEU A 410 6.26 8.75 -21.74
C LEU A 410 6.61 10.13 -21.16
N LEU A 411 6.72 11.14 -21.97
CA LEU A 411 7.12 12.49 -21.58
C LEU A 411 5.93 13.43 -21.35
N LYS A 412 4.71 12.91 -21.52
CA LYS A 412 3.48 13.70 -21.43
C LYS A 412 2.58 13.20 -20.32
N TYR A 413 2.11 14.12 -19.48
CA TYR A 413 1.01 13.84 -18.56
C TYR A 413 -0.33 14.17 -19.19
N GLU A 414 -1.35 13.37 -18.91
CA GLU A 414 -2.72 13.75 -19.24
C GLU A 414 -3.15 14.95 -18.42
N VAL A 415 -4.01 15.79 -19.02
CA VAL A 415 -4.61 16.91 -18.29
C VAL A 415 -5.46 16.36 -17.14
N PRO A 416 -5.23 16.79 -15.88
CA PRO A 416 -5.99 16.32 -14.73
C PRO A 416 -7.49 16.52 -14.89
N ALA A 417 -8.29 15.56 -14.41
CA ALA A 417 -9.74 15.56 -14.60
C ALA A 417 -10.41 16.85 -14.10
N ILE A 418 -9.90 17.45 -13.01
CA ILE A 418 -10.45 18.67 -12.41
C ILE A 418 -10.45 19.87 -13.35
N ILE A 419 -9.46 19.98 -14.24
CA ILE A 419 -9.35 21.10 -15.18
C ILE A 419 -9.68 20.72 -16.62
N LYS A 420 -9.90 19.43 -16.91
CA LYS A 420 -10.19 18.93 -18.27
C LYS A 420 -11.50 19.50 -18.84
N LYS A 421 -12.53 19.66 -17.98
CA LYS A 421 -13.83 20.23 -18.36
C LYS A 421 -13.89 21.73 -18.14
N ASP A 422 -13.26 22.25 -17.09
CA ASP A 422 -13.25 23.66 -16.74
C ASP A 422 -11.88 24.05 -16.16
N ARG A 423 -11.10 24.74 -16.99
CA ARG A 423 -9.76 25.21 -16.65
C ARG A 423 -9.71 26.13 -15.42
N PHE A 424 -10.83 26.79 -15.10
CA PHE A 424 -10.96 27.74 -14.02
C PHE A 424 -11.67 27.18 -12.78
N ALA A 425 -11.99 25.88 -12.75
CA ALA A 425 -12.66 25.25 -11.61
C ALA A 425 -11.95 25.53 -10.28
N TRP A 426 -10.61 25.42 -10.24
CA TRP A 426 -9.76 25.62 -9.05
C TRP A 426 -9.84 27.02 -8.43
N ILE A 427 -10.31 28.05 -9.17
CA ILE A 427 -10.44 29.42 -8.66
C ILE A 427 -11.69 29.58 -7.81
N ARG A 428 -12.76 28.83 -8.14
CA ARG A 428 -14.09 29.03 -7.54
C ARG A 428 -14.15 28.54 -6.09
N ASP A 429 -14.80 29.32 -5.23
CA ASP A 429 -14.98 28.99 -3.82
C ASP A 429 -15.93 27.80 -3.61
N ASN A 430 -16.97 27.70 -4.44
CA ASN A 430 -17.85 26.54 -4.41
C ASN A 430 -17.13 25.22 -4.74
N GLU A 431 -16.15 25.26 -5.66
CA GLU A 431 -15.35 24.07 -5.99
C GLU A 431 -14.36 23.72 -4.87
N PHE A 432 -13.74 24.74 -4.24
CA PHE A 432 -12.91 24.54 -3.06
C PHE A 432 -13.69 23.86 -1.92
N GLY A 433 -14.94 24.34 -1.64
CA GLY A 433 -15.84 23.69 -0.68
C GLY A 433 -16.28 22.29 -1.11
N ARG A 434 -16.64 22.10 -2.39
CA ARG A 434 -17.06 20.81 -2.93
C ARG A 434 -15.97 19.73 -2.76
N GLN A 435 -14.70 20.08 -2.97
CA GLN A 435 -13.60 19.14 -2.83
C GLN A 435 -13.42 18.63 -1.39
N THR A 436 -13.92 19.32 -0.37
CA THR A 436 -13.94 18.78 1.00
C THR A 436 -15.00 17.70 1.22
N LEU A 437 -15.96 17.57 0.28
CA LEU A 437 -17.04 16.57 0.30
C LEU A 437 -16.87 15.48 -0.77
N ALA A 438 -16.19 15.80 -1.88
CA ALA A 438 -16.14 14.97 -3.08
C ALA A 438 -14.76 15.00 -3.78
N GLY A 439 -13.73 15.45 -3.11
CA GLY A 439 -12.35 15.45 -3.60
C GLY A 439 -11.57 14.23 -3.11
N VAL A 440 -10.26 14.34 -3.12
CA VAL A 440 -9.34 13.26 -2.70
C VAL A 440 -9.21 13.12 -1.18
N ASN A 441 -9.64 14.13 -0.40
CA ASN A 441 -9.55 14.10 1.06
C ASN A 441 -10.88 14.53 1.73
N PRO A 442 -11.96 13.75 1.56
CA PRO A 442 -13.29 14.13 2.03
C PRO A 442 -13.55 13.77 3.51
N VAL A 443 -12.53 13.38 4.27
CA VAL A 443 -12.68 12.77 5.61
C VAL A 443 -12.36 13.72 6.77
N ASN A 444 -12.04 15.00 6.50
CA ASN A 444 -11.58 15.94 7.55
C ASN A 444 -12.57 17.04 7.88
N ILE A 445 -13.58 17.28 7.03
CA ILE A 445 -14.59 18.29 7.32
C ILE A 445 -15.48 17.88 8.48
N GLU A 446 -15.75 18.82 9.41
CA GLU A 446 -16.54 18.61 10.60
C GLU A 446 -17.64 19.67 10.72
N LEU A 447 -18.75 19.35 11.39
CA LEU A 447 -19.78 20.32 11.77
C LEU A 447 -19.21 21.27 12.83
N LEU A 448 -19.31 22.57 12.64
CA LEU A 448 -18.99 23.57 13.67
C LEU A 448 -20.05 23.53 14.76
N LYS A 449 -19.64 23.14 15.99
CA LYS A 449 -20.57 22.90 17.12
C LYS A 449 -20.66 24.10 18.08
N GLU A 450 -19.61 24.91 18.16
CA GLU A 450 -19.49 26.03 19.09
C GLU A 450 -18.69 27.19 18.49
N PHE A 451 -18.99 28.40 18.95
CA PHE A 451 -18.27 29.61 18.58
C PHE A 451 -18.14 30.51 19.82
N PRO A 452 -16.99 31.17 20.12
CA PRO A 452 -15.77 31.15 19.32
C PRO A 452 -15.03 29.79 19.36
N ILE A 453 -14.30 29.50 18.27
CA ILE A 453 -13.49 28.29 18.14
C ILE A 453 -12.29 28.38 19.07
N ARG A 454 -11.96 27.29 19.79
CA ARG A 454 -10.86 27.26 20.75
C ARG A 454 -9.85 26.15 20.43
N SER A 455 -8.57 26.46 20.63
CA SER A 455 -7.46 25.51 20.61
C SER A 455 -7.43 24.72 21.93
N LYS A 456 -7.04 23.45 21.85
CA LYS A 456 -6.78 22.57 23.00
C LYS A 456 -5.29 22.56 23.40
N LEU A 457 -4.44 23.26 22.66
CA LEU A 457 -3.01 23.36 22.93
C LEU A 457 -2.77 24.23 24.18
N ASP A 458 -1.62 23.99 24.84
CA ASP A 458 -1.21 24.76 26.04
C ASP A 458 -1.06 26.26 25.71
N PRO A 459 -1.88 27.14 26.33
CA PRO A 459 -1.84 28.57 26.04
C PRO A 459 -0.52 29.25 26.43
N THR A 460 0.23 28.67 27.35
CA THR A 460 1.53 29.22 27.79
C THR A 460 2.60 29.06 26.70
N ILE A 461 2.45 28.06 25.84
CA ILE A 461 3.38 27.74 24.76
C ILE A 461 2.86 28.28 23.41
N TYR A 462 1.57 28.13 23.14
CA TYR A 462 0.96 28.38 21.83
C TYR A 462 0.10 29.63 21.76
N GLY A 463 0.06 30.43 22.87
CA GLY A 463 -0.70 31.69 22.94
C GLY A 463 -2.19 31.50 23.22
N PRO A 464 -2.99 32.57 23.19
CA PRO A 464 -4.42 32.53 23.51
C PRO A 464 -5.18 31.48 22.70
N PRO A 465 -6.03 30.68 23.37
CA PRO A 465 -6.70 29.55 22.72
C PRO A 465 -7.79 29.95 21.72
N GLU A 466 -8.36 31.16 21.88
CA GLU A 466 -9.46 31.62 21.01
C GLU A 466 -8.97 31.85 19.58
N SER A 467 -9.79 31.47 18.60
CA SER A 467 -9.64 31.87 17.19
C SER A 467 -9.71 33.39 17.06
N ALA A 468 -9.04 33.94 16.07
CA ALA A 468 -9.13 35.35 15.71
C ALA A 468 -10.35 35.64 14.79
N ILE A 469 -11.08 34.62 14.34
CA ILE A 469 -12.33 34.83 13.58
C ILE A 469 -13.40 35.33 14.54
N THR A 470 -13.99 36.50 14.24
CA THR A 470 -15.10 37.08 14.99
C THR A 470 -16.44 36.88 14.29
N LYS A 471 -17.54 37.13 15.01
CA LYS A 471 -18.89 37.03 14.44
C LYS A 471 -19.09 38.02 13.28
N GLU A 472 -18.67 39.24 13.49
CA GLU A 472 -18.80 40.35 12.53
C GLU A 472 -18.14 40.01 11.19
N MET A 473 -17.01 39.26 11.21
CA MET A 473 -16.28 38.86 10.00
C MET A 473 -17.06 37.85 9.14
N ILE A 474 -17.97 37.09 9.71
CA ILE A 474 -18.63 36.00 9.00
C ILE A 474 -20.16 36.20 8.81
N GLU A 475 -20.82 37.03 9.63
CA GLU A 475 -22.29 37.16 9.62
C GLU A 475 -22.82 37.72 8.30
N GLU A 476 -22.09 38.61 7.63
CA GLU A 476 -22.49 39.12 6.30
C GLU A 476 -22.64 37.98 5.27
N GLU A 477 -21.88 36.89 5.42
CA GLU A 477 -21.90 35.75 4.51
C GLU A 477 -22.97 34.68 4.86
N LEU A 478 -23.68 34.84 6.00
CA LEU A 478 -24.65 33.86 6.52
C LEU A 478 -26.07 34.03 5.99
N SER A 479 -26.26 34.85 4.94
CA SER A 479 -27.57 35.07 4.34
C SER A 479 -28.63 35.61 5.33
N GLY A 480 -28.21 36.51 6.22
CA GLY A 480 -29.08 37.16 7.21
C GLY A 480 -29.31 36.38 8.50
N MET A 481 -28.58 35.28 8.73
CA MET A 481 -28.58 34.54 9.99
C MET A 481 -27.48 35.06 10.93
N SER A 482 -27.71 35.02 12.24
CA SER A 482 -26.61 35.11 13.22
C SER A 482 -25.77 33.84 13.22
N VAL A 483 -24.57 33.90 13.82
CA VAL A 483 -23.70 32.73 13.98
C VAL A 483 -24.41 31.64 14.79
N GLU A 484 -25.09 31.99 15.86
CA GLU A 484 -25.85 31.05 16.71
C GLU A 484 -26.97 30.34 15.94
N GLU A 485 -27.71 31.11 15.13
CA GLU A 485 -28.76 30.53 14.24
C GLU A 485 -28.16 29.59 13.21
N ALA A 486 -27.05 29.96 12.61
CA ALA A 486 -26.37 29.14 11.62
C ALA A 486 -25.83 27.84 12.21
N ILE A 487 -25.28 27.86 13.44
CA ILE A 487 -24.86 26.66 14.19
C ILE A 487 -26.08 25.79 14.52
N LYS A 488 -27.14 26.39 15.08
CA LYS A 488 -28.38 25.67 15.44
C LYS A 488 -28.98 24.97 14.21
N ASN A 489 -28.94 25.64 13.05
CA ASN A 489 -29.46 25.12 11.79
C ASN A 489 -28.48 24.20 11.04
N LYS A 490 -27.31 23.84 11.67
CA LYS A 490 -26.24 22.99 11.10
C LYS A 490 -25.78 23.49 9.72
N ARG A 491 -25.56 24.81 9.58
CA ARG A 491 -25.11 25.45 8.33
C ARG A 491 -23.62 25.81 8.31
N LEU A 492 -22.92 25.72 9.46
CA LEU A 492 -21.50 26.02 9.58
C LEU A 492 -20.69 24.74 9.73
N PHE A 493 -19.63 24.65 8.96
CA PHE A 493 -18.69 23.55 8.97
C PHE A 493 -17.27 24.09 9.07
N ILE A 494 -16.34 23.24 9.54
CA ILE A 494 -14.95 23.62 9.73
C ILE A 494 -14.02 22.56 9.16
N LEU A 495 -12.90 23.04 8.61
CA LEU A 495 -11.70 22.26 8.35
C LEU A 495 -10.60 22.79 9.26
N ASP A 496 -10.31 22.08 10.33
CA ASP A 496 -9.38 22.51 11.41
C ASP A 496 -8.09 21.70 11.40
N TYR A 497 -6.99 22.32 10.97
CA TYR A 497 -5.64 21.78 11.02
C TYR A 497 -4.76 22.53 12.03
N HIS A 498 -5.34 23.42 12.84
CA HIS A 498 -4.59 24.32 13.73
C HIS A 498 -3.80 23.54 14.78
N ASP A 499 -4.48 22.76 15.60
CA ASP A 499 -3.84 22.12 16.75
C ASP A 499 -2.87 21.00 16.35
N MET A 500 -3.11 20.34 15.19
CA MET A 500 -2.20 19.33 14.66
C MET A 500 -0.90 19.96 14.11
N LEU A 501 -1.00 21.10 13.43
CA LEU A 501 0.14 21.66 12.70
C LEU A 501 0.90 22.71 13.50
N LEU A 502 0.26 23.50 14.39
CA LEU A 502 0.92 24.60 15.10
C LEU A 502 2.20 24.18 15.83
N PRO A 503 2.28 23.02 16.49
CA PRO A 503 3.52 22.53 17.13
C PRO A 503 4.68 22.31 16.15
N PHE A 504 4.39 22.08 14.87
CA PHE A 504 5.39 21.82 13.83
C PHE A 504 5.75 23.07 13.01
N ILE A 505 4.93 24.13 13.02
CA ILE A 505 5.09 25.29 12.12
C ILE A 505 6.48 25.95 12.26
N LYS A 506 6.99 26.11 13.47
CA LYS A 506 8.34 26.69 13.68
C LYS A 506 9.42 25.84 13.02
N LYS A 507 9.35 24.53 13.20
CA LYS A 507 10.27 23.54 12.60
C LYS A 507 10.15 23.55 11.08
N MET A 508 8.92 23.51 10.54
CA MET A 508 8.66 23.53 9.09
C MET A 508 9.18 24.80 8.44
N ASN A 509 8.92 25.97 9.06
CA ASN A 509 9.32 27.27 8.53
C ASN A 509 10.83 27.55 8.62
N SER A 510 11.59 26.78 9.40
CA SER A 510 13.05 26.81 9.43
C SER A 510 13.70 26.06 8.26
N LEU A 511 12.94 25.21 7.57
CA LEU A 511 13.44 24.49 6.41
C LEU A 511 13.49 25.39 5.18
N PRO A 512 14.52 25.26 4.33
CA PRO A 512 14.64 26.07 3.12
C PRO A 512 13.52 25.80 2.11
N GLY A 513 13.11 26.83 1.40
CA GLY A 513 12.17 26.72 0.26
C GLY A 513 10.75 26.34 0.62
N ARG A 514 10.32 26.43 1.89
CA ARG A 514 8.93 26.16 2.31
C ARG A 514 8.49 27.05 3.46
N LYS A 515 7.20 27.38 3.45
CA LYS A 515 6.52 28.17 4.49
C LYS A 515 5.11 27.64 4.69
N ALA A 516 4.70 27.53 5.94
CA ALA A 516 3.39 27.02 6.31
C ALA A 516 2.77 27.85 7.43
N TYR A 517 1.48 27.76 7.55
CA TYR A 517 0.67 28.21 8.67
C TYR A 517 -0.10 27.02 9.24
N ALA A 518 -0.47 27.08 10.51
CA ALA A 518 -1.57 26.27 11.01
C ALA A 518 -2.89 26.94 10.60
N SER A 519 -3.84 26.20 10.05
CA SER A 519 -5.03 26.79 9.42
C SER A 519 -6.34 26.28 10.00
N ARG A 520 -7.34 27.19 10.02
CA ARG A 520 -8.76 26.89 10.19
C ARG A 520 -9.53 27.50 9.04
N THR A 521 -10.53 26.79 8.51
CA THR A 521 -11.40 27.33 7.45
C THR A 521 -12.85 27.07 7.86
N ILE A 522 -13.64 28.13 7.94
CA ILE A 522 -15.09 28.03 8.15
C ILE A 522 -15.79 28.00 6.82
N PHE A 523 -16.73 27.07 6.67
CA PHE A 523 -17.59 26.93 5.50
C PHE A 523 -19.04 27.18 5.89
N PHE A 524 -19.77 27.81 4.98
CA PHE A 524 -21.21 27.99 5.06
C PHE A 524 -21.90 27.11 4.02
N TYR A 525 -22.86 26.30 4.47
CA TYR A 525 -23.73 25.51 3.59
C TYR A 525 -24.99 26.29 3.26
N SER A 526 -25.04 26.81 2.05
CA SER A 526 -26.12 27.69 1.58
C SER A 526 -27.44 26.95 1.40
N ARG A 527 -28.56 27.70 1.32
CA ARG A 527 -29.89 27.14 0.97
C ARG A 527 -29.90 26.52 -0.43
N ALA A 528 -29.00 26.97 -1.31
CA ALA A 528 -28.86 26.46 -2.66
C ALA A 528 -28.09 25.11 -2.73
N GLY A 529 -27.65 24.53 -1.58
CA GLY A 529 -26.93 23.25 -1.51
C GLY A 529 -25.46 23.36 -1.83
N ASN A 530 -24.86 24.54 -1.82
CA ASN A 530 -23.42 24.72 -2.03
C ASN A 530 -22.71 24.95 -0.70
N LEU A 531 -21.56 24.30 -0.54
CA LEU A 531 -20.62 24.56 0.54
C LEU A 531 -19.57 25.55 0.04
N ARG A 532 -19.41 26.68 0.73
CA ARG A 532 -18.41 27.70 0.37
C ARG A 532 -17.59 28.15 1.59
N PRO A 533 -16.29 28.39 1.44
CA PRO A 533 -15.49 28.98 2.51
C PRO A 533 -15.89 30.44 2.73
N ILE A 534 -15.98 30.86 3.99
CA ILE A 534 -16.35 32.25 4.35
C ILE A 534 -15.25 32.94 5.16
N ALA A 535 -14.41 32.19 5.90
CA ALA A 535 -13.27 32.74 6.61
C ALA A 535 -12.15 31.70 6.70
N ILE A 536 -10.92 32.18 6.60
CA ILE A 536 -9.69 31.38 6.78
C ILE A 536 -8.82 32.04 7.84
N GLU A 537 -8.54 31.37 8.95
CA GLU A 537 -7.52 31.76 9.92
C GLU A 537 -6.21 31.05 9.59
N LEU A 538 -5.13 31.80 9.52
CA LEU A 538 -3.76 31.32 9.34
C LEU A 538 -2.92 31.76 10.55
N SER A 539 -2.42 30.78 11.31
CA SER A 539 -1.72 30.98 12.58
C SER A 539 -0.24 30.64 12.46
N LEU A 540 0.60 31.48 13.07
CA LEU A 540 2.01 31.21 13.32
C LEU A 540 2.21 31.08 14.86
N PRO A 541 3.27 30.40 15.31
CA PRO A 541 3.62 30.39 16.73
C PRO A 541 3.78 31.80 17.29
N PRO A 542 3.37 32.03 18.55
CA PRO A 542 3.50 33.33 19.20
C PRO A 542 4.96 33.77 19.28
N THR A 543 5.16 35.09 19.23
CA THR A 543 6.47 35.77 19.45
C THR A 543 6.29 36.85 20.50
N SER A 544 7.40 37.34 21.06
CA SER A 544 7.35 38.43 22.06
C SER A 544 6.67 39.67 21.50
N SER A 545 6.84 39.94 20.20
CA SER A 545 6.23 41.10 19.49
C SER A 545 4.81 40.82 18.99
N SER A 546 4.39 39.54 18.90
CA SER A 546 3.06 39.15 18.40
C SER A 546 2.54 37.92 19.17
N PRO A 547 2.00 38.11 20.38
CA PRO A 547 1.45 37.02 21.17
C PRO A 547 0.23 36.33 20.51
N ARG A 548 -0.53 37.06 19.67
CA ARG A 548 -1.65 36.56 18.86
C ARG A 548 -1.24 36.56 17.40
N ASN A 549 -0.31 35.73 17.01
CA ASN A 549 0.20 35.68 15.62
C ASN A 549 -0.77 34.92 14.68
N LYS A 550 -2.00 35.44 14.58
CA LYS A 550 -3.12 34.90 13.81
C LYS A 550 -3.66 35.95 12.86
N ARG A 551 -3.82 35.59 11.59
CA ARG A 551 -4.43 36.46 10.56
C ARG A 551 -5.69 35.78 10.03
N VAL A 552 -6.76 36.56 9.88
CA VAL A 552 -8.02 36.11 9.29
C VAL A 552 -8.18 36.73 7.91
N PHE A 553 -8.59 35.90 6.97
CA PHE A 553 -8.88 36.27 5.60
C PHE A 553 -10.34 35.96 5.31
N THR A 554 -11.05 36.90 4.73
CA THR A 554 -12.43 36.80 4.23
C THR A 554 -12.47 37.13 2.75
N LEU A 555 -13.56 36.83 2.08
CA LEU A 555 -13.73 37.18 0.69
C LEU A 555 -13.88 38.73 0.56
N GLY A 556 -12.96 39.33 -0.14
CA GLY A 556 -13.01 40.79 -0.39
C GLY A 556 -13.68 41.15 -1.70
N HIS A 557 -13.88 42.46 -1.91
CA HIS A 557 -14.58 42.98 -3.06
C HIS A 557 -13.67 43.55 -4.17
N ASP A 558 -12.38 43.58 -3.96
CA ASP A 558 -11.40 44.11 -4.91
C ASP A 558 -10.39 43.04 -5.39
N ALA A 559 -9.68 43.35 -6.45
CA ALA A 559 -8.72 42.41 -7.06
C ALA A 559 -7.57 42.00 -6.13
N THR A 560 -7.10 42.87 -5.24
CA THR A 560 -6.01 42.63 -4.31
C THR A 560 -6.43 41.61 -3.25
N THR A 561 -7.56 41.82 -2.61
CA THR A 561 -8.15 40.94 -1.62
C THR A 561 -8.50 39.58 -2.21
N HIS A 562 -8.95 39.50 -3.46
CA HIS A 562 -9.15 38.23 -4.17
C HIS A 562 -7.84 37.43 -4.35
N TRP A 563 -6.71 38.07 -4.62
CA TRP A 563 -5.43 37.36 -4.72
C TRP A 563 -4.92 36.89 -3.37
N ILE A 564 -5.12 37.71 -2.31
CA ILE A 564 -4.80 37.29 -0.94
C ILE A 564 -5.67 36.09 -0.53
N TRP A 565 -6.95 36.12 -0.83
CA TRP A 565 -7.87 35.01 -0.60
C TRP A 565 -7.43 33.72 -1.32
N LYS A 566 -6.98 33.81 -2.56
CA LYS A 566 -6.40 32.66 -3.29
C LYS A 566 -5.15 32.13 -2.63
N GLN A 567 -4.26 33.01 -2.12
CA GLN A 567 -3.08 32.56 -1.37
C GLN A 567 -3.47 31.89 -0.05
N ALA A 568 -4.47 32.41 0.66
CA ALA A 568 -4.98 31.78 1.89
C ALA A 568 -5.52 30.38 1.61
N LYS A 569 -6.35 30.22 0.56
CA LYS A 569 -6.83 28.90 0.13
C LYS A 569 -5.69 27.95 -0.25
N ALA A 570 -4.64 28.44 -0.93
CA ALA A 570 -3.48 27.64 -1.30
C ALA A 570 -2.72 27.11 -0.07
N HIS A 571 -2.58 27.90 0.99
CA HIS A 571 -2.02 27.45 2.27
C HIS A 571 -2.90 26.39 2.94
N VAL A 572 -4.21 26.51 2.90
CA VAL A 572 -5.16 25.49 3.39
C VAL A 572 -5.00 24.19 2.58
N CYS A 573 -4.96 24.28 1.23
CA CYS A 573 -4.73 23.13 0.36
C CYS A 573 -3.40 22.43 0.63
N SER A 574 -2.35 23.18 0.91
CA SER A 574 -1.02 22.64 1.23
C SER A 574 -1.03 21.85 2.56
N ASN A 575 -1.76 22.35 3.56
CA ASN A 575 -1.96 21.63 4.83
C ASN A 575 -2.80 20.36 4.60
N ASP A 576 -3.91 20.50 3.88
CA ASP A 576 -4.79 19.40 3.54
C ASP A 576 -4.06 18.31 2.73
N ALA A 577 -3.19 18.67 1.80
CA ALA A 577 -2.36 17.72 1.05
C ALA A 577 -1.40 16.96 1.96
N GLY A 578 -0.77 17.62 2.94
CA GLY A 578 0.11 16.98 3.92
C GLY A 578 -0.63 16.02 4.84
N ILE A 579 -1.78 16.45 5.41
CA ILE A 579 -2.63 15.61 6.27
C ILE A 579 -3.21 14.44 5.47
N HIS A 580 -3.64 14.67 4.24
CA HIS A 580 -4.10 13.60 3.36
C HIS A 580 -3.06 12.50 3.21
N GLN A 581 -1.84 12.84 2.79
CA GLN A 581 -0.79 11.85 2.52
C GLN A 581 -0.28 11.16 3.77
N LEU A 582 -0.06 11.91 4.87
CA LEU A 582 0.62 11.40 6.05
C LEU A 582 -0.32 10.74 7.06
N VAL A 583 -1.57 11.21 7.13
CA VAL A 583 -2.54 10.74 8.13
C VAL A 583 -3.62 9.89 7.49
N ASN A 584 -4.40 10.43 6.54
CA ASN A 584 -5.56 9.71 6.03
C ASN A 584 -5.17 8.57 5.09
N HIS A 585 -4.16 8.78 4.22
CA HIS A 585 -3.69 7.78 3.27
C HIS A 585 -2.65 6.85 3.93
N TRP A 586 -1.47 7.36 4.31
CA TRP A 586 -0.42 6.50 4.83
C TRP A 586 -0.79 5.85 6.17
N LEU A 587 -1.09 6.65 7.20
CA LEU A 587 -1.31 6.10 8.56
C LEU A 587 -2.57 5.26 8.64
N ARG A 588 -3.74 5.85 8.30
CA ARG A 588 -5.06 5.23 8.55
C ARG A 588 -5.37 4.05 7.62
N THR A 589 -4.66 3.90 6.50
CA THR A 589 -4.82 2.75 5.61
C THR A 589 -3.56 1.88 5.61
N HIS A 590 -2.47 2.29 4.97
CA HIS A 590 -1.28 1.48 4.78
C HIS A 590 -0.63 1.00 6.09
N ALA A 591 -0.26 1.93 6.97
CA ALA A 591 0.50 1.61 8.17
C ALA A 591 -0.33 0.83 9.21
N CYS A 592 -1.62 1.19 9.39
CA CYS A 592 -2.50 0.51 10.34
C CYS A 592 -2.95 -0.87 9.87
N MET A 593 -3.00 -1.12 8.56
CA MET A 593 -3.33 -2.45 8.02
C MET A 593 -2.19 -3.46 8.18
N GLU A 594 -0.94 -3.03 8.18
CA GLU A 594 0.21 -3.93 8.24
C GLU A 594 0.20 -4.86 9.47
N PRO A 595 -0.08 -4.38 10.71
CA PRO A 595 -0.27 -5.27 11.87
C PRO A 595 -1.39 -6.30 11.72
N TYR A 596 -2.49 -5.96 11.04
CA TYR A 596 -3.61 -6.90 10.84
C TYR A 596 -3.20 -8.03 9.90
N ILE A 597 -2.48 -7.71 8.82
CA ILE A 597 -1.95 -8.70 7.88
C ILE A 597 -0.98 -9.64 8.57
N ILE A 598 -0.02 -9.09 9.32
CA ILE A 598 0.98 -9.89 10.05
C ILE A 598 0.29 -10.85 11.03
N ALA A 599 -0.65 -10.36 11.85
CA ALA A 599 -1.36 -11.19 12.82
C ALA A 599 -2.21 -12.28 12.14
N THR A 600 -2.89 -11.95 11.03
CA THR A 600 -3.72 -12.88 10.28
C THR A 600 -2.92 -14.08 9.82
N HIS A 601 -1.77 -13.85 9.18
CA HIS A 601 -0.90 -14.95 8.74
C HIS A 601 -0.29 -15.72 9.91
N ARG A 602 0.02 -15.09 11.02
CA ARG A 602 0.69 -15.71 12.17
C ARG A 602 -0.24 -16.53 13.05
N GLN A 603 -1.51 -16.20 13.13
CA GLN A 603 -2.43 -16.77 14.12
C GLN A 603 -3.58 -17.56 13.50
N LEU A 604 -4.02 -17.22 12.28
CA LEU A 604 -5.08 -17.93 11.60
C LEU A 604 -4.48 -18.86 10.54
N SER A 605 -4.80 -20.17 10.63
CA SER A 605 -4.45 -21.13 9.59
C SER A 605 -5.14 -20.75 8.27
N SER A 606 -4.53 -21.12 7.13
CA SER A 606 -5.17 -20.97 5.82
C SER A 606 -6.47 -21.78 5.67
N MET A 607 -6.71 -22.75 6.56
CA MET A 607 -8.01 -23.43 6.69
C MET A 607 -9.04 -22.65 7.49
N HIS A 608 -8.64 -21.60 8.25
CA HIS A 608 -9.55 -20.87 9.09
C HIS A 608 -10.53 -20.03 8.25
N PRO A 609 -11.85 -20.04 8.51
CA PRO A 609 -12.80 -19.27 7.72
C PRO A 609 -12.49 -17.77 7.71
N ILE A 610 -12.06 -17.19 8.84
CA ILE A 610 -11.73 -15.76 8.90
C ILE A 610 -10.47 -15.43 8.09
N TYR A 611 -9.48 -16.34 8.03
CA TYR A 611 -8.36 -16.18 7.10
C TYR A 611 -8.84 -16.09 5.65
N LYS A 612 -9.72 -17.01 5.23
CA LYS A 612 -10.25 -17.05 3.86
C LYS A 612 -11.05 -15.79 3.50
N LEU A 613 -11.77 -15.21 4.46
CA LEU A 613 -12.51 -13.97 4.26
C LEU A 613 -11.56 -12.76 4.10
N LEU A 614 -10.52 -12.66 4.95
CA LEU A 614 -9.62 -11.50 4.99
C LEU A 614 -8.52 -11.53 3.93
N HIS A 615 -8.04 -12.70 3.52
CA HIS A 615 -6.89 -12.85 2.63
C HIS A 615 -6.98 -12.04 1.32
N PRO A 616 -8.13 -11.98 0.60
CA PRO A 616 -8.27 -11.15 -0.60
C PRO A 616 -8.06 -9.64 -0.34
N HIS A 617 -8.30 -9.17 0.91
CA HIS A 617 -8.20 -7.77 1.31
C HIS A 617 -6.79 -7.38 1.81
N MET A 618 -5.83 -8.29 1.73
CA MET A 618 -4.46 -8.12 2.23
C MET A 618 -3.39 -8.14 1.12
N ARG A 619 -3.77 -8.62 -0.07
CA ARG A 619 -2.87 -8.87 -1.19
C ARG A 619 -2.06 -7.61 -1.54
N TYR A 620 -0.75 -7.76 -1.67
CA TYR A 620 0.21 -6.72 -2.08
C TYR A 620 0.45 -5.57 -1.09
N THR A 621 -0.30 -5.46 -0.01
CA THR A 621 -0.18 -4.33 0.93
C THR A 621 1.21 -4.26 1.59
N LEU A 622 1.80 -5.39 1.98
CA LEU A 622 3.14 -5.40 2.58
C LEU A 622 4.23 -4.99 1.58
N GLU A 623 4.10 -5.38 0.31
CA GLU A 623 5.05 -5.01 -0.75
C GLU A 623 4.99 -3.50 -1.03
N ILE A 624 3.80 -2.94 -1.25
CA ILE A 624 3.69 -1.49 -1.51
C ILE A 624 4.14 -0.66 -0.32
N ASN A 625 3.88 -1.12 0.92
CA ASN A 625 4.36 -0.45 2.13
C ASN A 625 5.89 -0.46 2.21
N ALA A 626 6.54 -1.57 1.88
CA ALA A 626 7.99 -1.67 1.83
C ALA A 626 8.59 -0.71 0.78
N LEU A 627 7.97 -0.62 -0.39
CA LEU A 627 8.37 0.31 -1.45
C LEU A 627 8.19 1.78 -1.04
N ALA A 628 7.09 2.11 -0.35
CA ALA A 628 6.83 3.44 0.17
C ALA A 628 7.88 3.86 1.22
N ARG A 629 8.27 2.97 2.13
CA ARG A 629 9.35 3.22 3.10
C ARG A 629 10.70 3.43 2.43
N GLN A 630 10.94 2.83 1.28
CA GLN A 630 12.21 3.00 0.56
C GLN A 630 12.34 4.34 -0.15
N SER A 631 11.23 4.95 -0.60
CA SER A 631 11.29 6.04 -1.59
C SER A 631 10.38 7.22 -1.32
N LEU A 632 9.28 7.03 -0.62
CA LEU A 632 8.29 8.08 -0.42
C LEU A 632 8.44 8.77 0.94
N ILE A 633 8.36 8.00 2.02
CA ILE A 633 8.28 8.52 3.40
C ILE A 633 9.61 8.50 4.17
N ASN A 634 10.66 8.00 3.56
CA ASN A 634 12.00 7.94 4.17
C ASN A 634 12.75 9.28 4.15
N GLY A 635 13.86 9.33 4.88
CA GLY A 635 14.79 10.47 4.90
C GLY A 635 15.29 10.83 3.50
N GLY A 636 14.94 12.02 3.03
CA GLY A 636 15.19 12.50 1.67
C GLY A 636 14.23 11.93 0.62
N GLY A 637 13.14 11.24 1.02
CA GLY A 637 12.09 10.76 0.13
C GLY A 637 11.24 11.89 -0.46
N ILE A 638 10.31 11.50 -1.35
CA ILE A 638 9.52 12.47 -2.12
C ILE A 638 8.58 13.28 -1.22
N ILE A 639 8.00 12.67 -0.18
CA ILE A 639 7.14 13.38 0.77
C ILE A 639 7.95 14.49 1.48
N GLU A 640 9.14 14.17 1.96
CA GLU A 640 9.99 15.18 2.61
C GLU A 640 10.44 16.30 1.66
N ALA A 641 10.72 15.96 0.40
CA ALA A 641 11.18 16.94 -0.60
C ALA A 641 10.07 17.88 -1.07
N CYS A 642 8.82 17.40 -1.16
CA CYS A 642 7.76 18.08 -1.91
C CYS A 642 6.52 18.48 -1.10
N PHE A 643 6.43 18.11 0.21
CA PHE A 643 5.31 18.48 1.07
C PHE A 643 5.73 19.39 2.20
N SER A 644 4.78 20.21 2.70
CA SER A 644 5.05 21.22 3.73
C SER A 644 5.77 20.70 4.99
N PRO A 645 5.44 19.53 5.57
CA PRO A 645 6.12 19.05 6.77
C PRO A 645 7.61 18.75 6.59
N GLY A 646 8.07 18.46 5.36
CA GLY A 646 9.46 18.16 5.09
C GLY A 646 9.97 16.99 5.91
N LYS A 647 11.16 17.10 6.50
CA LYS A 647 11.77 16.03 7.30
C LYS A 647 10.99 15.65 8.57
N TYR A 648 10.00 16.45 8.97
CA TYR A 648 9.12 16.19 10.11
C TYR A 648 7.82 15.45 9.72
N ALA A 649 7.73 14.98 8.50
CA ALA A 649 6.54 14.32 7.96
C ALA A 649 6.09 13.12 8.82
N MET A 650 7.02 12.24 9.17
CA MET A 650 6.69 11.03 9.92
C MET A 650 6.52 11.28 11.42
N GLU A 651 7.13 12.32 11.97
CA GLU A 651 6.83 12.81 13.32
C GLU A 651 5.38 13.32 13.40
N LEU A 652 4.92 14.06 12.38
CA LEU A 652 3.53 14.52 12.28
C LEU A 652 2.55 13.34 12.17
N SER A 653 2.88 12.33 11.38
CA SER A 653 2.09 11.11 11.26
C SER A 653 1.97 10.36 12.60
N SER A 654 3.08 10.25 13.35
CA SER A 654 3.10 9.67 14.68
C SER A 654 2.27 10.49 15.69
N ALA A 655 2.37 11.83 15.64
CA ALA A 655 1.54 12.70 16.50
C ALA A 655 0.03 12.50 16.23
N ALA A 656 -0.35 12.31 14.95
CA ALA A 656 -1.73 11.97 14.59
C ALA A 656 -2.15 10.59 15.12
N TYR A 657 -1.27 9.58 15.01
CA TYR A 657 -1.52 8.27 15.60
C TYR A 657 -1.71 8.37 17.11
N LYS A 658 -0.87 9.14 17.78
CA LYS A 658 -0.95 9.37 19.23
C LYS A 658 -2.27 9.98 19.67
N SER A 659 -2.73 11.03 18.99
CA SER A 659 -3.81 11.91 19.44
C SER A 659 -5.18 11.65 18.82
N MET A 660 -5.21 11.09 17.59
CA MET A 660 -6.44 11.03 16.78
C MET A 660 -6.86 9.62 16.41
N TRP A 661 -5.90 8.72 16.14
CA TRP A 661 -6.24 7.41 15.64
C TRP A 661 -6.87 6.52 16.70
N ARG A 662 -8.01 5.92 16.36
CA ARG A 662 -8.74 4.94 17.15
C ARG A 662 -9.34 3.91 16.20
N PHE A 663 -9.22 2.62 16.52
CA PHE A 663 -9.75 1.54 15.68
C PHE A 663 -11.27 1.63 15.48
N ASP A 664 -12.03 1.88 16.57
CA ASP A 664 -13.49 1.98 16.54
C ASP A 664 -14.00 3.16 15.67
N MET A 665 -13.20 4.24 15.56
CA MET A 665 -13.51 5.42 14.74
C MET A 665 -13.11 5.26 13.26
N GLU A 666 -12.51 4.16 12.87
CA GLU A 666 -12.33 3.82 11.46
C GLU A 666 -13.62 3.23 10.83
N ALA A 667 -14.61 2.89 11.62
CA ALA A 667 -15.96 2.60 11.15
C ALA A 667 -16.59 3.86 10.54
N LEU A 668 -16.96 3.82 9.25
CA LEU A 668 -17.50 4.98 8.54
C LEU A 668 -18.68 5.66 9.26
N PRO A 669 -19.71 4.94 9.77
CA PRO A 669 -20.80 5.57 10.52
C PRO A 669 -20.32 6.27 11.79
N ALA A 670 -19.41 5.65 12.54
CA ALA A 670 -18.87 6.22 13.79
C ALA A 670 -18.03 7.49 13.52
N ASP A 671 -17.20 7.48 12.48
CA ASP A 671 -16.43 8.65 12.06
C ASP A 671 -17.35 9.82 11.65
N LEU A 672 -18.39 9.55 10.89
CA LEU A 672 -19.37 10.58 10.48
C LEU A 672 -20.12 11.19 11.68
N ILE A 673 -20.53 10.38 12.65
CA ILE A 673 -21.16 10.86 13.88
C ILE A 673 -20.18 11.70 14.70
N ARG A 674 -18.96 11.21 14.92
CA ARG A 674 -17.89 11.92 15.66
C ARG A 674 -17.64 13.31 15.09
N ARG A 675 -17.55 13.43 13.77
CA ARG A 675 -17.37 14.70 13.05
C ARG A 675 -18.64 15.55 13.01
N GLY A 676 -19.78 15.04 13.48
CA GLY A 676 -21.09 15.74 13.39
C GLY A 676 -21.63 15.81 11.97
N MET A 677 -21.09 15.04 11.02
CA MET A 677 -21.55 14.97 9.62
C MET A 677 -22.77 14.05 9.46
N ALA A 678 -23.05 13.23 10.45
CA ALA A 678 -24.27 12.42 10.54
C ALA A 678 -24.83 12.45 11.97
N VAL A 679 -26.10 12.09 12.11
CA VAL A 679 -26.78 11.83 13.36
C VAL A 679 -27.33 10.42 13.37
N GLU A 680 -27.44 9.80 14.54
CA GLU A 680 -28.09 8.50 14.68
C GLU A 680 -29.53 8.55 14.20
N ASP A 681 -29.91 7.62 13.36
CA ASP A 681 -31.27 7.46 12.85
C ASP A 681 -31.52 5.97 12.52
N PRO A 682 -32.13 5.21 13.45
CA PRO A 682 -32.38 3.77 13.25
C PRO A 682 -33.28 3.46 12.05
N SER A 683 -34.01 4.43 11.50
CA SER A 683 -34.83 4.24 10.30
C SER A 683 -34.03 4.16 9.01
N MET A 684 -32.75 4.57 9.04
CA MET A 684 -31.86 4.57 7.89
C MET A 684 -31.07 3.25 7.78
N PRO A 685 -30.72 2.79 6.56
CA PRO A 685 -30.09 1.48 6.34
C PRO A 685 -28.79 1.23 7.14
N CYS A 686 -28.02 2.30 7.43
CA CYS A 686 -26.78 2.20 8.23
C CYS A 686 -26.94 2.78 9.64
N GLY A 687 -28.18 3.01 10.12
CA GLY A 687 -28.46 3.61 11.42
C GLY A 687 -28.07 5.09 11.52
N VAL A 688 -27.75 5.77 10.41
CA VAL A 688 -27.30 7.17 10.44
C VAL A 688 -27.90 7.99 9.30
N LYS A 689 -28.25 9.24 9.60
CA LYS A 689 -28.72 10.25 8.64
C LYS A 689 -27.67 11.33 8.46
N LEU A 690 -27.29 11.63 7.21
CA LEU A 690 -26.33 12.67 6.89
C LEU A 690 -26.89 14.08 7.16
N VAL A 691 -26.05 14.98 7.68
CA VAL A 691 -26.36 16.39 7.89
C VAL A 691 -26.35 17.14 6.53
N ILE A 692 -25.43 16.81 5.65
CA ILE A 692 -25.43 17.21 4.23
C ILE A 692 -25.81 15.98 3.43
N GLU A 693 -27.02 15.92 2.88
CA GLU A 693 -27.48 14.77 2.11
C GLU A 693 -26.64 14.57 0.83
N ASP A 694 -26.30 15.67 0.14
CA ASP A 694 -25.38 15.67 -1.00
C ASP A 694 -23.92 15.76 -0.54
N TYR A 695 -23.48 14.75 0.22
CA TYR A 695 -22.08 14.50 0.61
C TYR A 695 -21.60 13.22 -0.10
N PRO A 696 -21.06 13.32 -1.32
CA PRO A 696 -20.83 12.16 -2.20
C PRO A 696 -20.03 11.03 -1.56
N TYR A 697 -18.90 11.34 -0.91
CA TYR A 697 -18.11 10.33 -0.20
C TYR A 697 -18.93 9.57 0.84
N ALA A 698 -19.63 10.29 1.71
CA ALA A 698 -20.39 9.66 2.79
C ALA A 698 -21.62 8.91 2.26
N ALA A 699 -22.36 9.52 1.32
CA ALA A 699 -23.58 8.93 0.77
C ALA A 699 -23.31 7.62 0.01
N ASP A 700 -22.23 7.55 -0.78
CA ASP A 700 -21.86 6.35 -1.51
C ASP A 700 -21.11 5.37 -0.59
N GLY A 701 -20.24 5.88 0.29
CA GLY A 701 -19.51 5.08 1.26
C GLY A 701 -20.43 4.30 2.21
N LEU A 702 -21.52 4.89 2.69
CA LEU A 702 -22.49 4.19 3.54
C LEU A 702 -23.19 3.04 2.83
N LEU A 703 -23.46 3.15 1.52
CA LEU A 703 -24.01 2.02 0.75
C LEU A 703 -23.02 0.86 0.66
N ILE A 704 -21.76 1.17 0.32
CA ILE A 704 -20.68 0.16 0.27
C ILE A 704 -20.44 -0.46 1.65
N TRP A 705 -20.36 0.36 2.70
CA TRP A 705 -20.24 -0.09 4.10
C TRP A 705 -21.35 -1.06 4.48
N SER A 706 -22.63 -0.73 4.16
CA SER A 706 -23.76 -1.59 4.45
C SER A 706 -23.68 -2.94 3.73
N ALA A 707 -23.27 -2.93 2.46
CA ALA A 707 -23.09 -4.16 1.69
C ALA A 707 -21.97 -5.03 2.26
N ILE A 708 -20.82 -4.44 2.64
CA ILE A 708 -19.72 -5.17 3.30
C ILE A 708 -20.19 -5.76 4.63
N LYS A 709 -20.90 -4.97 5.45
CA LYS A 709 -21.41 -5.41 6.76
C LYS A 709 -22.36 -6.58 6.62
N GLU A 710 -23.36 -6.52 5.71
CA GLU A 710 -24.30 -7.60 5.45
C GLU A 710 -23.60 -8.90 4.99
N TRP A 711 -22.61 -8.79 4.11
CA TRP A 711 -21.78 -9.90 3.67
C TRP A 711 -21.03 -10.53 4.84
N VAL A 712 -20.34 -9.72 5.65
CA VAL A 712 -19.54 -10.18 6.79
C VAL A 712 -20.42 -10.83 7.86
N GLU A 713 -21.56 -10.23 8.20
CA GLU A 713 -22.52 -10.79 9.17
C GLU A 713 -23.04 -12.14 8.72
N SER A 714 -23.45 -12.26 7.45
CA SER A 714 -23.92 -13.52 6.88
C SER A 714 -22.82 -14.59 6.87
N TYR A 715 -21.59 -14.22 6.56
CA TYR A 715 -20.43 -15.09 6.56
C TYR A 715 -20.09 -15.61 7.97
N VAL A 716 -20.03 -14.71 8.95
CA VAL A 716 -19.78 -15.05 10.36
C VAL A 716 -20.91 -15.93 10.91
N GLU A 717 -22.16 -15.61 10.60
CA GLU A 717 -23.32 -16.44 11.01
C GLU A 717 -23.21 -17.87 10.49
N HIS A 718 -22.79 -18.08 9.24
CA HIS A 718 -22.64 -19.42 8.65
C HIS A 718 -21.67 -20.31 9.44
N TYR A 719 -20.50 -19.77 9.87
CA TYR A 719 -19.47 -20.58 10.54
C TYR A 719 -19.62 -20.66 12.06
N TYR A 720 -20.30 -19.69 12.69
CA TYR A 720 -20.41 -19.56 14.14
C TYR A 720 -21.87 -19.65 14.65
N ALA A 721 -22.80 -20.18 13.84
CA ALA A 721 -24.24 -20.22 14.16
C ALA A 721 -24.62 -21.05 15.40
N TYR A 722 -23.88 -22.15 15.66
CA TYR A 722 -24.39 -23.24 16.53
C TYR A 722 -24.04 -23.09 18.01
N ASP A 723 -23.08 -22.24 18.39
CA ASP A 723 -22.66 -22.07 19.78
C ASP A 723 -22.34 -20.59 20.08
N SER A 724 -23.05 -20.03 21.06
CA SER A 724 -22.80 -18.66 21.52
C SER A 724 -21.39 -18.44 22.08
N ASN A 725 -20.70 -19.50 22.50
CA ASN A 725 -19.33 -19.46 22.98
C ASN A 725 -18.27 -19.76 21.91
N SER A 726 -18.67 -20.07 20.69
CA SER A 726 -17.75 -20.49 19.62
C SER A 726 -16.67 -19.45 19.35
N ILE A 727 -16.99 -18.16 19.36
CA ILE A 727 -16.05 -17.05 19.21
C ILE A 727 -15.02 -17.04 20.36
N ARG A 728 -15.47 -17.16 21.61
CA ARG A 728 -14.57 -17.13 22.79
C ARG A 728 -13.68 -18.36 22.88
N SER A 729 -14.17 -19.51 22.42
CA SER A 729 -13.43 -20.78 22.45
C SER A 729 -12.51 -20.97 21.25
N ASP A 730 -12.59 -20.13 20.23
CA ASP A 730 -11.72 -20.18 19.06
C ASP A 730 -10.32 -19.64 19.41
N VAL A 731 -9.40 -20.54 19.65
CA VAL A 731 -8.05 -20.21 20.15
C VAL A 731 -7.21 -19.43 19.13
N GLU A 732 -7.39 -19.71 17.83
CA GLU A 732 -6.69 -18.97 16.78
C GLU A 732 -7.24 -17.55 16.66
N LEU A 733 -8.55 -17.39 16.70
CA LEU A 733 -9.23 -16.10 16.61
C LEU A 733 -8.90 -15.20 17.82
N GLN A 734 -8.92 -15.75 19.03
CA GLN A 734 -8.57 -15.00 20.23
C GLN A 734 -7.08 -14.60 20.24
N ALA A 735 -6.19 -15.50 19.81
CA ALA A 735 -4.77 -15.18 19.66
C ALA A 735 -4.52 -14.11 18.59
N TRP A 736 -5.25 -14.16 17.48
CA TRP A 736 -5.19 -13.17 16.40
C TRP A 736 -5.53 -11.76 16.90
N TRP A 737 -6.67 -11.59 17.56
CA TRP A 737 -7.08 -10.28 18.05
C TRP A 737 -6.18 -9.75 19.16
N SER A 738 -5.77 -10.64 20.06
CA SER A 738 -4.79 -10.32 21.11
C SER A 738 -3.46 -9.85 20.52
N GLU A 739 -2.98 -10.50 19.46
CA GLU A 739 -1.71 -10.14 18.81
C GLU A 739 -1.78 -8.78 18.10
N ILE A 740 -2.88 -8.48 17.41
CA ILE A 740 -3.13 -7.15 16.81
C ILE A 740 -2.96 -6.04 17.83
N LYS A 741 -3.61 -6.17 19.00
CA LYS A 741 -3.55 -5.17 20.06
C LYS A 741 -2.19 -5.11 20.72
N ASN A 742 -1.71 -6.27 21.19
CA ASN A 742 -0.58 -6.35 22.13
C ASN A 742 0.80 -6.37 21.45
N LYS A 743 0.88 -6.69 20.15
CA LYS A 743 2.12 -6.63 19.37
C LYS A 743 2.03 -5.62 18.23
N GLY A 744 1.00 -5.70 17.41
CA GLY A 744 0.83 -4.86 16.24
C GLY A 744 0.68 -3.38 16.57
N HIS A 745 -0.25 -3.06 17.48
CA HIS A 745 -0.50 -1.72 17.99
C HIS A 745 -0.02 -1.55 19.44
N PHE A 746 1.15 -2.10 19.76
CA PHE A 746 1.69 -2.18 21.12
C PHE A 746 1.61 -0.87 21.91
N ASP A 747 1.87 0.27 21.26
CA ASP A 747 1.87 1.59 21.90
C ASP A 747 0.45 2.09 22.28
N LYS A 748 -0.58 1.45 21.72
CA LYS A 748 -2.01 1.71 21.98
C LYS A 748 -2.73 0.55 22.67
N ARG A 749 -2.02 -0.49 23.13
CA ARG A 749 -2.61 -1.73 23.67
C ARG A 749 -3.54 -1.54 24.86
N ASN A 750 -3.32 -0.50 25.66
CA ASN A 750 -4.07 -0.22 26.89
C ASN A 750 -5.27 0.73 26.69
N GLU A 751 -5.54 1.14 25.47
CA GLU A 751 -6.64 2.03 25.16
C GLU A 751 -7.99 1.29 25.33
N HIS A 752 -8.93 1.91 25.99
CA HIS A 752 -10.23 1.32 26.34
C HIS A 752 -11.22 1.23 25.16
N TRP A 753 -10.92 1.88 24.04
CA TRP A 753 -11.77 1.86 22.86
C TRP A 753 -11.55 0.64 21.95
N TRP A 754 -10.60 -0.24 22.25
CA TRP A 754 -10.46 -1.50 21.52
C TRP A 754 -11.72 -2.35 21.73
N PRO A 755 -12.40 -2.81 20.64
CA PRO A 755 -13.51 -3.74 20.78
C PRO A 755 -13.05 -5.03 21.47
N GLU A 756 -13.93 -5.59 22.27
CA GLU A 756 -13.79 -6.97 22.72
C GLU A 756 -14.09 -7.94 21.56
N LEU A 757 -13.71 -9.19 21.71
CA LEU A 757 -13.99 -10.24 20.72
C LEU A 757 -14.69 -11.41 21.44
N ASN A 758 -15.95 -11.20 21.78
CA ASN A 758 -16.74 -12.13 22.57
C ASN A 758 -17.94 -12.68 21.81
N THR A 759 -18.49 -11.93 20.87
CA THR A 759 -19.74 -12.23 20.16
C THR A 759 -19.56 -12.20 18.63
N LYS A 760 -20.54 -12.69 17.90
CA LYS A 760 -20.59 -12.61 16.43
C LYS A 760 -20.64 -11.15 15.94
N GLU A 761 -21.34 -10.32 16.67
CA GLU A 761 -21.48 -8.88 16.41
C GLU A 761 -20.13 -8.17 16.56
N ASP A 762 -19.35 -8.49 17.62
CA ASP A 762 -18.00 -7.97 17.81
C ASP A 762 -17.10 -8.36 16.63
N LEU A 763 -17.10 -9.66 16.27
CA LEU A 763 -16.29 -10.17 15.15
C LEU A 763 -16.70 -9.51 13.84
N SER A 764 -17.99 -9.45 13.55
CA SER A 764 -18.51 -8.86 12.32
C SER A 764 -18.16 -7.37 12.22
N GLY A 765 -18.24 -6.64 13.34
CA GLY A 765 -17.83 -5.24 13.41
C GLY A 765 -16.36 -5.04 13.10
N ILE A 766 -15.48 -5.84 13.72
CA ILE A 766 -14.03 -5.80 13.51
C ILE A 766 -13.70 -6.09 12.05
N LEU A 767 -14.25 -7.16 11.48
CA LEU A 767 -13.99 -7.57 10.09
C LEU A 767 -14.51 -6.54 9.09
N THR A 768 -15.69 -5.96 9.33
CA THR A 768 -16.27 -4.91 8.46
C THR A 768 -15.35 -3.68 8.42
N ILE A 769 -14.80 -3.25 9.56
CA ILE A 769 -13.85 -2.13 9.64
C ILE A 769 -12.60 -2.45 8.80
N MET A 770 -12.00 -3.63 8.96
CA MET A 770 -10.79 -4.00 8.24
C MET A 770 -11.00 -4.05 6.73
N ILE A 771 -12.10 -4.66 6.28
CA ILE A 771 -12.45 -4.75 4.85
C ILE A 771 -12.74 -3.35 4.27
N TRP A 772 -13.44 -2.49 5.01
CA TRP A 772 -13.70 -1.11 4.61
C TRP A 772 -12.40 -0.31 4.43
N ILE A 773 -11.47 -0.38 5.41
CA ILE A 773 -10.17 0.31 5.33
C ILE A 773 -9.40 -0.14 4.10
N ALA A 774 -9.32 -1.46 3.88
CA ALA A 774 -8.55 -2.05 2.78
C ALA A 774 -9.13 -1.75 1.39
N SER A 775 -10.43 -1.50 1.28
CA SER A 775 -11.15 -1.34 0.03
C SER A 775 -11.73 0.06 -0.16
N GLY A 776 -12.94 0.33 0.32
CA GLY A 776 -13.69 1.56 0.07
C GLY A 776 -13.01 2.82 0.62
N GLN A 777 -12.46 2.77 1.84
CA GLN A 777 -11.73 3.89 2.44
C GLN A 777 -10.48 4.23 1.62
N HIS A 778 -9.64 3.22 1.33
CA HIS A 778 -8.42 3.42 0.53
C HIS A 778 -8.76 3.94 -0.88
N ALA A 779 -9.77 3.37 -1.56
CA ALA A 779 -10.18 3.81 -2.87
C ALA A 779 -10.58 5.29 -2.90
N ALA A 780 -11.37 5.74 -1.92
CA ALA A 780 -11.86 7.12 -1.83
C ALA A 780 -10.74 8.16 -1.67
N ILE A 781 -9.63 7.80 -1.00
CA ILE A 781 -8.54 8.72 -0.72
C ILE A 781 -7.30 8.51 -1.61
N ASN A 782 -7.24 7.42 -2.38
CA ASN A 782 -6.07 7.13 -3.24
C ASN A 782 -6.29 7.52 -4.70
N PHE A 783 -7.35 7.03 -5.36
CA PHE A 783 -7.47 7.12 -6.82
C PHE A 783 -7.86 8.51 -7.35
N GLY A 784 -8.19 9.45 -6.45
CA GLY A 784 -8.37 10.87 -6.75
C GLY A 784 -7.07 11.69 -6.76
N GLN A 785 -5.91 11.11 -6.43
CA GLN A 785 -4.67 11.89 -6.25
C GLN A 785 -4.27 12.65 -7.50
N TYR A 786 -4.14 11.98 -8.64
CA TYR A 786 -3.83 12.67 -9.90
C TYR A 786 -5.01 13.46 -10.47
N PRO A 787 -6.24 12.94 -10.54
CA PRO A 787 -7.41 13.67 -11.01
C PRO A 787 -7.62 15.05 -10.36
N PHE A 788 -7.35 15.21 -9.07
CA PHE A 788 -7.49 16.47 -8.33
C PHE A 788 -6.16 17.16 -8.02
N GLY A 789 -5.13 16.42 -7.65
CA GLY A 789 -3.83 16.95 -7.21
C GLY A 789 -2.82 17.16 -8.34
N GLY A 790 -3.04 16.55 -9.50
CA GLY A 790 -2.16 16.68 -10.65
C GLY A 790 -2.09 18.12 -11.22
N TYR A 791 -3.01 19.03 -10.86
CA TYR A 791 -2.94 20.46 -11.21
C TYR A 791 -2.49 21.29 -10.00
N VAL A 792 -1.26 21.76 -10.03
CA VAL A 792 -0.58 22.40 -8.89
C VAL A 792 -1.35 23.58 -8.28
N PRO A 793 -1.97 24.52 -9.04
CA PRO A 793 -2.75 25.60 -8.45
C PRO A 793 -4.01 25.14 -7.71
N ASN A 794 -4.59 23.96 -8.07
CA ASN A 794 -5.74 23.42 -7.39
C ASN A 794 -5.36 22.82 -6.01
N ARG A 795 -4.22 22.10 -5.96
CA ARG A 795 -3.79 21.38 -4.75
C ARG A 795 -2.27 21.44 -4.58
N PRO A 796 -1.70 22.62 -4.25
CA PRO A 796 -0.27 22.70 -3.96
C PRO A 796 0.08 21.88 -2.73
N THR A 797 1.18 21.11 -2.78
CA THR A 797 1.62 20.25 -1.68
C THR A 797 2.49 20.98 -0.65
N LEU A 798 3.02 22.13 -1.03
CA LEU A 798 3.72 23.06 -0.15
C LEU A 798 3.57 24.50 -0.66
N MET A 799 3.78 25.46 0.23
CA MET A 799 3.93 26.87 -0.15
C MET A 799 5.37 27.32 0.16
N ARG A 800 5.90 28.20 -0.67
CA ARG A 800 7.30 28.67 -0.55
C ARG A 800 7.44 30.02 0.15
N LYS A 801 6.36 30.77 0.25
CA LYS A 801 6.30 32.12 0.84
C LYS A 801 5.11 32.24 1.76
N LEU A 802 5.25 33.02 2.82
CA LEU A 802 4.13 33.51 3.62
C LEU A 802 3.35 34.58 2.83
N ILE A 803 2.09 34.80 3.21
CA ILE A 803 1.29 35.89 2.65
C ILE A 803 1.91 37.22 3.09
N PRO A 804 2.24 38.15 2.18
CA PRO A 804 2.81 39.44 2.53
C PRO A 804 1.97 40.18 3.58
N ARG A 805 2.67 40.86 4.49
CA ARG A 805 2.01 41.73 5.48
C ARG A 805 1.87 43.14 4.89
N GLU A 806 0.76 43.76 5.21
CA GLU A 806 0.40 45.09 4.71
C GLU A 806 1.45 46.18 5.10
N ASP A 807 2.13 45.98 6.22
CA ASP A 807 3.21 46.83 6.77
C ASP A 807 4.61 46.51 6.26
N GLY A 808 4.74 45.50 5.36
CA GLY A 808 6.03 44.99 4.90
C GLY A 808 6.37 45.32 3.44
N PRO A 809 7.67 45.37 3.08
CA PRO A 809 8.13 45.73 1.72
C PRO A 809 7.70 44.71 0.64
N GLU A 810 7.38 43.47 0.99
CA GLU A 810 6.86 42.48 0.10
C GLU A 810 5.43 42.78 -0.34
N TYR A 811 4.66 43.57 0.42
CA TYR A 811 3.29 43.93 0.07
C TYR A 811 3.27 44.89 -1.12
N GLU A 812 4.16 45.82 -1.22
CA GLU A 812 4.31 46.71 -2.39
C GLU A 812 4.56 45.88 -3.67
N LYS A 813 5.47 44.90 -3.60
CA LYS A 813 5.74 43.98 -4.71
C LYS A 813 4.50 43.15 -5.11
N PHE A 814 3.76 42.74 -4.10
CA PHE A 814 2.50 42.01 -4.31
C PHE A 814 1.48 42.90 -5.02
N LEU A 815 1.31 44.16 -4.60
CA LEU A 815 0.37 45.09 -5.25
C LEU A 815 0.71 45.34 -6.72
N LEU A 816 2.00 45.39 -7.06
CA LEU A 816 2.46 45.59 -8.44
C LEU A 816 2.17 44.36 -9.33
N ASN A 817 2.30 43.13 -8.80
CA ASN A 817 2.05 41.89 -9.56
C ASN A 817 1.60 40.76 -8.65
N PRO A 818 0.32 40.74 -8.25
CA PRO A 818 -0.25 39.73 -7.36
C PRO A 818 -0.20 38.32 -7.95
N GLN A 819 -0.39 38.20 -9.27
CA GLN A 819 -0.33 36.94 -9.99
C GLN A 819 1.06 36.30 -9.89
N HIS A 820 2.12 37.09 -10.10
CA HIS A 820 3.49 36.62 -9.99
C HIS A 820 3.82 36.21 -8.55
N THR A 821 3.36 36.95 -7.55
CA THR A 821 3.55 36.63 -6.14
C THR A 821 2.89 35.29 -5.81
N PHE A 822 1.67 35.05 -6.28
CA PHE A 822 0.97 33.77 -6.15
C PHE A 822 1.78 32.63 -6.78
N LEU A 823 2.12 32.73 -8.07
CA LEU A 823 2.84 31.68 -8.80
C LEU A 823 4.22 31.37 -8.20
N SER A 824 4.97 32.40 -7.75
CA SER A 824 6.27 32.22 -7.11
C SER A 824 6.18 31.66 -5.69
N SER A 825 4.99 31.62 -5.08
CA SER A 825 4.73 30.97 -3.78
C SER A 825 4.34 29.49 -3.90
N LEU A 826 4.00 29.01 -5.09
CA LEU A 826 3.71 27.60 -5.37
C LEU A 826 5.00 26.75 -5.33
N PRO A 827 4.92 25.41 -5.31
CA PRO A 827 6.07 24.53 -5.50
C PRO A 827 6.87 24.90 -6.76
N THR A 828 8.16 24.63 -6.77
CA THR A 828 8.98 24.77 -7.99
C THR A 828 8.49 23.80 -9.08
N GLN A 829 8.85 24.04 -10.34
CA GLN A 829 8.52 23.14 -11.44
C GLN A 829 9.02 21.71 -11.16
N LEU A 830 10.24 21.58 -10.59
CA LEU A 830 10.81 20.29 -10.20
C LEU A 830 9.99 19.61 -9.09
N GLN A 831 9.57 20.35 -8.07
CA GLN A 831 8.73 19.80 -7.00
C GLN A 831 7.36 19.38 -7.54
N ALA A 832 6.77 20.19 -8.41
CA ALA A 832 5.50 19.93 -9.06
C ALA A 832 5.53 18.65 -9.90
N THR A 833 6.54 18.49 -10.77
CA THR A 833 6.70 17.29 -11.60
C THR A 833 6.96 16.03 -10.78
N LYS A 834 7.72 16.11 -9.69
CA LYS A 834 7.92 14.99 -8.75
C LYS A 834 6.60 14.52 -8.14
N VAL A 835 5.78 15.45 -7.68
CA VAL A 835 4.46 15.13 -7.10
C VAL A 835 3.53 14.54 -8.14
N MET A 836 3.44 15.17 -9.33
CA MET A 836 2.60 14.68 -10.43
C MET A 836 2.96 13.25 -10.83
N ALA A 837 4.26 12.95 -10.94
CA ALA A 837 4.76 11.62 -11.28
C ALA A 837 4.33 10.55 -10.27
N VAL A 838 4.43 10.86 -8.98
CA VAL A 838 4.00 9.95 -7.90
C VAL A 838 2.49 9.80 -7.90
N GLN A 839 1.73 10.89 -8.00
CA GLN A 839 0.28 10.85 -8.01
C GLN A 839 -0.29 10.08 -9.22
N ASP A 840 0.33 10.22 -10.41
CA ASP A 840 -0.01 9.44 -11.61
C ASP A 840 0.21 7.94 -11.35
N THR A 841 1.37 7.59 -10.80
CA THR A 841 1.68 6.19 -10.46
C THR A 841 0.72 5.63 -9.42
N LEU A 842 0.49 6.34 -8.32
CA LEU A 842 -0.39 5.90 -7.22
C LEU A 842 -1.89 5.92 -7.58
N SER A 843 -2.28 6.59 -8.65
CA SER A 843 -3.67 6.57 -9.16
C SER A 843 -3.90 5.53 -10.26
N THR A 844 -2.87 4.74 -10.62
CA THR A 844 -2.93 3.81 -11.75
C THR A 844 -3.40 2.44 -11.31
N HIS A 845 -4.50 1.95 -11.90
CA HIS A 845 -4.93 0.57 -11.77
C HIS A 845 -4.10 -0.35 -12.68
N SER A 846 -3.68 -1.51 -12.16
CA SER A 846 -3.04 -2.56 -12.96
C SER A 846 -4.08 -3.41 -13.70
N ALA A 847 -3.64 -4.13 -14.74
CA ALA A 847 -4.54 -4.97 -15.52
C ALA A 847 -5.03 -6.22 -14.77
N ASP A 848 -4.33 -6.62 -13.71
CA ASP A 848 -4.65 -7.74 -12.83
C ASP A 848 -5.32 -7.31 -11.52
N GLU A 849 -5.85 -6.08 -11.46
CA GLU A 849 -6.52 -5.57 -10.27
C GLU A 849 -7.82 -6.33 -9.99
N GLU A 850 -8.00 -6.73 -8.75
CA GLU A 850 -9.20 -7.41 -8.27
C GLU A 850 -10.09 -6.43 -7.51
N TYR A 851 -11.33 -6.24 -7.98
CA TYR A 851 -12.26 -5.28 -7.39
C TYR A 851 -13.25 -5.94 -6.44
N LEU A 852 -13.75 -5.18 -5.48
CA LEU A 852 -14.68 -5.61 -4.45
C LEU A 852 -15.92 -6.28 -5.05
N GLY A 853 -16.22 -7.50 -4.60
CA GLY A 853 -17.37 -8.28 -5.06
C GLY A 853 -17.25 -8.84 -6.49
N GLN A 854 -16.08 -8.83 -7.12
CA GLN A 854 -15.91 -9.49 -8.42
C GLN A 854 -15.86 -11.02 -8.27
N VAL A 855 -16.72 -11.71 -9.04
CA VAL A 855 -16.97 -13.16 -8.94
C VAL A 855 -15.81 -14.01 -9.46
N HIS A 856 -15.08 -13.55 -10.50
CA HIS A 856 -14.22 -14.41 -11.30
C HIS A 856 -13.01 -15.03 -10.58
N HIS A 857 -12.48 -14.40 -9.54
CA HIS A 857 -11.33 -14.93 -8.80
C HIS A 857 -11.72 -15.52 -7.44
N LEU A 858 -12.66 -14.89 -6.72
CA LEU A 858 -13.07 -15.32 -5.39
C LEU A 858 -14.01 -16.55 -5.40
N HIS A 859 -14.70 -16.82 -6.50
CA HIS A 859 -15.53 -18.01 -6.67
C HIS A 859 -14.77 -19.32 -6.39
N ARG A 860 -13.48 -19.39 -6.74
CA ARG A 860 -12.65 -20.56 -6.49
C ARG A 860 -12.36 -20.80 -5.01
N HIS A 861 -12.38 -19.76 -4.18
CA HIS A 861 -12.12 -19.89 -2.74
C HIS A 861 -13.22 -20.64 -2.00
N TRP A 862 -14.47 -20.59 -2.48
CA TRP A 862 -15.64 -21.20 -1.85
C TRP A 862 -16.38 -22.21 -2.73
N ILE A 863 -15.71 -22.76 -3.74
CA ILE A 863 -16.32 -23.67 -4.73
C ILE A 863 -16.99 -24.92 -4.10
N HIS A 864 -16.56 -25.31 -2.90
CA HIS A 864 -17.12 -26.44 -2.15
C HIS A 864 -18.13 -26.02 -1.07
N ASP A 865 -18.32 -24.71 -0.84
CA ASP A 865 -19.28 -24.16 0.10
C ASP A 865 -20.36 -23.38 -0.66
N HIS A 866 -21.37 -24.13 -1.11
CA HIS A 866 -22.45 -23.57 -1.94
C HIS A 866 -23.26 -22.47 -1.23
N GLU A 867 -23.36 -22.51 0.10
CA GLU A 867 -24.09 -21.49 0.85
C GLU A 867 -23.28 -20.18 0.89
N ILE A 868 -21.98 -20.27 1.18
CA ILE A 868 -21.10 -19.09 1.10
C ILE A 868 -21.05 -18.53 -0.31
N LEU A 869 -21.03 -19.38 -1.32
CA LEU A 869 -21.03 -18.94 -2.71
C LEU A 869 -22.29 -18.13 -3.05
N LYS A 870 -23.48 -18.58 -2.64
CA LYS A 870 -24.74 -17.83 -2.80
C LYS A 870 -24.72 -16.49 -2.04
N LEU A 871 -24.16 -16.46 -0.83
CA LEU A 871 -24.02 -15.23 -0.06
C LEU A 871 -23.07 -14.24 -0.75
N PHE A 872 -21.99 -14.75 -1.35
CA PHE A 872 -21.05 -13.91 -2.12
C PHE A 872 -21.69 -13.38 -3.41
N GLU A 873 -22.47 -14.19 -4.13
CA GLU A 873 -23.23 -13.75 -5.31
C GLU A 873 -24.23 -12.67 -4.94
N LYS A 874 -24.92 -12.79 -3.80
CA LYS A 874 -25.80 -11.74 -3.26
C LYS A 874 -25.04 -10.45 -2.99
N PHE A 875 -23.86 -10.53 -2.36
CA PHE A 875 -22.99 -9.38 -2.12
C PHE A 875 -22.55 -8.71 -3.43
N SER A 876 -22.12 -9.50 -4.43
CA SER A 876 -21.75 -9.00 -5.75
C SER A 876 -22.89 -8.24 -6.44
N SER A 877 -24.09 -8.85 -6.46
CA SER A 877 -25.29 -8.23 -7.06
C SER A 877 -25.67 -6.94 -6.34
N LYS A 878 -25.50 -6.89 -5.01
CA LYS A 878 -25.74 -5.68 -4.22
C LYS A 878 -24.80 -4.55 -4.60
N LEU A 879 -23.53 -4.86 -4.85
CA LEU A 879 -22.57 -3.85 -5.31
C LEU A 879 -22.86 -3.37 -6.74
N GLU A 880 -23.45 -4.20 -7.60
CA GLU A 880 -23.94 -3.79 -8.93
C GLU A 880 -25.10 -2.79 -8.83
N GLU A 881 -26.09 -3.07 -7.98
CA GLU A 881 -27.18 -2.13 -7.68
C GLU A 881 -26.67 -0.79 -7.13
N ILE A 882 -25.64 -0.83 -6.26
CA ILE A 882 -25.01 0.37 -5.72
C ILE A 882 -24.31 1.17 -6.83
N GLU A 883 -23.58 0.49 -7.74
CA GLU A 883 -22.96 1.15 -8.90
C GLU A 883 -24.01 1.86 -9.77
N GLU A 884 -25.15 1.22 -10.06
CA GLU A 884 -26.26 1.84 -10.78
C GLU A 884 -26.84 3.06 -10.03
N THR A 885 -26.97 2.96 -8.70
CA THR A 885 -27.40 4.06 -7.83
C THR A 885 -26.44 5.24 -7.90
N ILE A 886 -25.12 5.00 -7.80
CA ILE A 886 -24.09 6.04 -7.92
C ILE A 886 -24.15 6.71 -9.30
N ASN A 887 -24.26 5.91 -10.36
CA ASN A 887 -24.39 6.40 -11.74
C ASN A 887 -25.66 7.24 -11.94
N GLY A 888 -26.76 6.85 -11.31
CA GLY A 888 -28.01 7.62 -11.28
C GLY A 888 -27.86 8.97 -10.57
N ARG A 889 -27.24 8.95 -9.37
CA ARG A 889 -26.93 10.17 -8.59
C ARG A 889 -26.02 11.13 -9.36
N ASN A 890 -25.02 10.61 -10.08
CA ASN A 890 -24.10 11.43 -10.88
C ASN A 890 -24.79 12.14 -12.08
N LYS A 891 -25.96 11.67 -12.50
CA LYS A 891 -26.79 12.31 -13.55
C LYS A 891 -27.81 13.31 -12.97
N ASP A 892 -28.06 13.31 -11.67
CA ASP A 892 -29.01 14.21 -11.03
C ASP A 892 -28.41 15.62 -10.85
N ILE A 893 -28.85 16.56 -11.62
CA ILE A 893 -28.37 17.95 -11.59
C ILE A 893 -28.68 18.69 -10.28
N ARG A 894 -29.58 18.16 -9.45
CA ARG A 894 -29.92 18.73 -8.13
C ARG A 894 -28.82 18.44 -7.11
N LEU A 895 -28.03 17.34 -7.29
CA LEU A 895 -26.92 16.95 -6.45
C LEU A 895 -25.64 17.69 -6.88
N LYS A 896 -25.51 18.93 -6.47
CA LYS A 896 -24.48 19.86 -6.94
C LYS A 896 -23.08 19.54 -6.49
N ASN A 897 -22.93 18.90 -5.32
CA ASN A 897 -21.62 18.52 -4.79
C ASN A 897 -21.06 17.29 -5.49
N ARG A 898 -21.90 16.54 -6.20
CA ARG A 898 -21.50 15.31 -6.89
C ARG A 898 -20.84 15.57 -8.24
N SER A 899 -21.37 16.45 -9.03
CA SER A 899 -20.88 16.72 -10.38
C SER A 899 -20.54 18.18 -10.66
N GLY A 900 -20.76 19.11 -9.74
CA GLY A 900 -20.41 20.52 -9.82
C GLY A 900 -20.55 21.18 -11.22
N ALA A 901 -20.46 22.48 -11.33
CA ALA A 901 -20.48 23.14 -12.63
C ALA A 901 -19.16 22.95 -13.39
N GLY A 902 -19.17 22.09 -14.41
CA GLY A 902 -18.00 21.84 -15.26
C GLY A 902 -16.91 20.93 -14.66
N VAL A 903 -17.15 20.31 -13.49
CA VAL A 903 -16.20 19.39 -12.86
C VAL A 903 -16.58 17.92 -13.13
N PRO A 904 -15.63 16.96 -12.94
CA PRO A 904 -15.92 15.54 -13.11
C PRO A 904 -16.92 15.06 -12.05
N PRO A 905 -17.76 14.06 -12.37
CA PRO A 905 -18.61 13.43 -11.39
C PRO A 905 -17.78 12.69 -10.32
N TYR A 906 -18.37 12.47 -9.13
CA TYR A 906 -17.74 11.66 -8.09
C TYR A 906 -17.90 10.17 -8.40
N GLU A 907 -16.81 9.51 -8.75
CA GLU A 907 -16.79 8.10 -9.16
C GLU A 907 -15.82 7.23 -8.35
N LEU A 908 -15.13 7.79 -7.33
CA LEU A 908 -14.11 7.09 -6.55
C LEU A 908 -14.64 5.82 -5.87
N LEU A 909 -15.93 5.75 -5.56
CA LEU A 909 -16.60 4.59 -4.97
C LEU A 909 -17.49 3.81 -5.96
N VAL A 910 -17.30 3.97 -7.25
CA VAL A 910 -17.82 3.07 -8.26
C VAL A 910 -17.04 1.75 -8.20
N ARG A 911 -17.73 0.61 -8.19
CA ARG A 911 -17.14 -0.71 -7.89
C ARG A 911 -15.93 -1.06 -8.74
N SER A 912 -16.02 -0.92 -10.04
CA SER A 912 -15.03 -1.43 -11.00
C SER A 912 -14.36 -0.33 -11.83
N SER A 913 -13.19 -0.66 -12.36
CA SER A 913 -12.42 0.20 -13.25
C SER A 913 -11.72 -0.60 -14.33
N GLY A 914 -11.26 0.08 -15.38
CA GLY A 914 -10.23 -0.44 -16.30
C GLY A 914 -8.81 -0.10 -15.80
N PRO A 915 -7.77 -0.60 -16.47
CA PRO A 915 -6.39 -0.25 -16.15
C PRO A 915 -6.07 1.22 -16.47
N GLY A 916 -5.12 1.79 -15.74
CA GLY A 916 -4.68 3.18 -15.89
C GLY A 916 -5.25 4.14 -14.85
N VAL A 917 -5.08 5.44 -15.04
CA VAL A 917 -5.57 6.50 -14.16
C VAL A 917 -7.02 6.84 -14.51
N THR A 918 -7.96 6.26 -13.81
CA THR A 918 -9.39 6.38 -14.12
C THR A 918 -10.18 7.24 -13.14
N GLY A 919 -9.69 7.36 -11.88
CA GLY A 919 -10.41 8.05 -10.80
C GLY A 919 -11.66 7.30 -10.32
N ARG A 920 -11.72 5.97 -10.53
CA ARG A 920 -12.82 5.09 -10.13
C ARG A 920 -12.30 3.69 -9.80
N GLY A 921 -13.12 2.87 -9.16
CA GLY A 921 -12.81 1.48 -8.82
C GLY A 921 -12.46 1.29 -7.34
N ILE A 922 -12.96 0.20 -6.76
CA ILE A 922 -12.69 -0.21 -5.38
C ILE A 922 -11.93 -1.54 -5.41
N PRO A 923 -10.59 -1.53 -5.42
CA PRO A 923 -9.83 -2.77 -5.25
C PRO A 923 -10.16 -3.48 -3.93
N ASN A 924 -10.00 -4.80 -3.91
CA ASN A 924 -10.17 -5.59 -2.69
C ASN A 924 -9.16 -5.21 -1.60
N SER A 925 -7.94 -4.84 -1.99
CA SER A 925 -6.82 -4.59 -1.08
C SER A 925 -6.10 -3.29 -1.40
N ILE A 926 -5.24 -2.86 -0.46
CA ILE A 926 -4.32 -1.74 -0.64
C ILE A 926 -3.14 -2.22 -1.50
N SER A 927 -3.30 -2.15 -2.80
CA SER A 927 -2.34 -2.72 -3.77
C SER A 927 -1.40 -1.69 -4.41
N ILE A 928 -1.58 -0.39 -4.10
CA ILE A 928 -0.79 0.70 -4.63
C ILE A 928 -0.70 1.90 -3.67
#